data_4c52c4074a7e7b82c41d17c14d2bb273
#
_entry.id   4c52c4074a7e7b82c41d17c14d2bb273
#
_cell.length_a   1.000
_cell.length_b   1.000
_cell.length_c   1.000
_cell.angle_alpha   90.00
_cell.angle_beta   90.00
_cell.angle_gamma   90.00
#
_symmetry.space_group_name_H-M   'P 1'
#
loop_
_entity.id
_entity.type
_entity.pdbx_description
1 polymer ?
#
loop_
_entity_poly.entity_id
_entity_poly.type
_entity_poly.pdbx_seq_one_letter_code
_entity_poly.pdbx_strand_id
1 'polypeptide(L)'
;MAQIAQVLVDVPTMQTNRPYSYRIPTAWQSQVQPGMRVVVPFGRGKRRVQGFVLALDDVTNFDGELKPIDAVVDLAPVLNTEALALTKWLAASTFSFQITCAQTMLPAVMRAKYEKQLRTTATTPATIRTTLFGDQSMVPFDDVATTPAIVSQLLRLQAAGQVDVYYQVKNQARRKTQTAVKAALTNEALQAAVDQVRAGATQQLAVLQGLLTLNGEQLSQKAFCTRFDVTDGAIRTAVQKGWLKKVAVEVYRDPYATSDIKTTKALQLNDEQQVAVDQITQAVDQAATTTFLLEGVTGSGKTEVYLQSMAAALAQGKTALMLVPEISLTPQMVQRVKGRFGKAVAVLHSGLSSGEKYDEWRRIQRGEAQVVVGARSAVFAPLKNLGLIVMDEEHESTYKQDDAPRYHARQVALWRSRYHNCPVVLGSATPSLETRARAEKGVYQRLLLADRVNRRPLPKVSIIDMKKEMQQHAESNFSAPLLVALQDRLERHEQSVLMLNRRGYSSFVLCRDCGFVLKCPNCDISLTLHMDTHTMKCHYCGHEEAIPRNCPNCHSRQIRYYGTGTEKVEEELQDLLPDANIIRMDNDTTRKKGAHAKLLAQFGSGEADILIGTQMIAKGLDFPNVTLVGVLNADTALGLPDFRASERTFQLLTQVSGRAGRAEKSGHVYIQTFNPDHYAIRFAQHHDYEGFFKYEMQMRHRGGYPPYYFTVQITASDLDEGVAAKRMYQLLQWLRPRLAPSTILLGPTPKPIARVNRRYYYQIVIKYKQEPNLTQTLTTLLHETQAQQRQGLQIGIDVEPLHFM
;
A
#
# COMPACT_ATOMS: atom_id res chain seq x y z
N MET A 1 -13.48 -26.60 29.58
CA MET A 1 -13.15 -26.02 28.25
C MET A 1 -14.07 -24.84 28.05
N ALA A 2 -13.56 -23.74 27.51
CA ALA A 2 -14.33 -22.52 27.31
C ALA A 2 -15.59 -22.79 26.45
N GLN A 3 -16.73 -22.37 26.92
CA GLN A 3 -18.03 -22.61 26.24
C GLN A 3 -18.51 -21.42 25.45
N ILE A 4 -17.92 -20.25 25.64
CA ILE A 4 -18.37 -18.98 25.10
C ILE A 4 -17.23 -18.29 24.35
N ALA A 5 -17.52 -17.79 23.15
CA ALA A 5 -16.61 -16.96 22.38
C ALA A 5 -17.11 -15.52 22.34
N GLN A 6 -16.25 -14.57 22.66
CA GLN A 6 -16.45 -13.15 22.45
C GLN A 6 -16.08 -12.79 21.01
N VAL A 7 -17.06 -12.53 20.16
CA VAL A 7 -16.87 -12.37 18.71
C VAL A 7 -17.13 -10.93 18.28
N LEU A 8 -16.14 -10.35 17.58
CA LEU A 8 -16.26 -9.08 16.88
C LEU A 8 -16.83 -9.34 15.48
N VAL A 9 -18.06 -8.94 15.24
CA VAL A 9 -18.77 -9.24 13.99
C VAL A 9 -18.42 -8.28 12.87
N ASP A 10 -18.42 -8.78 11.62
CA ASP A 10 -18.14 -8.00 10.41
C ASP A 10 -19.34 -7.14 9.99
N VAL A 11 -19.66 -6.18 10.85
CA VAL A 11 -20.69 -5.14 10.63
C VAL A 11 -20.13 -3.83 11.18
N PRO A 12 -19.53 -2.95 10.34
CA PRO A 12 -18.85 -1.75 10.82
C PRO A 12 -19.84 -0.64 11.17
N THR A 13 -20.43 -0.72 12.36
CA THR A 13 -21.27 0.33 12.94
C THR A 13 -20.91 0.55 14.40
N MET A 14 -21.27 1.72 14.98
CA MET A 14 -20.98 1.98 16.39
C MET A 14 -21.68 0.99 17.35
N GLN A 15 -22.88 0.53 17.02
CA GLN A 15 -23.63 -0.44 17.86
C GLN A 15 -22.94 -1.81 17.88
N THR A 16 -22.24 -2.15 16.81
CA THR A 16 -21.56 -3.45 16.65
C THR A 16 -20.06 -3.38 16.94
N ASN A 17 -19.53 -2.19 17.27
CA ASN A 17 -18.12 -2.01 17.63
C ASN A 17 -17.82 -2.49 19.07
N ARG A 18 -18.34 -3.67 19.39
CA ARG A 18 -18.15 -4.38 20.67
C ARG A 18 -18.22 -5.88 20.42
N PRO A 19 -17.63 -6.71 21.29
CA PRO A 19 -17.80 -8.15 21.18
C PRO A 19 -19.23 -8.59 21.51
N TYR A 20 -19.63 -9.70 20.89
CA TYR A 20 -20.88 -10.40 21.15
C TYR A 20 -20.58 -11.82 21.60
N SER A 21 -21.30 -12.29 22.63
CA SER A 21 -21.15 -13.64 23.18
C SER A 21 -21.86 -14.67 22.32
N TYR A 22 -21.16 -15.73 21.95
CA TYR A 22 -21.71 -16.88 21.22
C TYR A 22 -21.31 -18.19 21.89
N ARG A 23 -22.21 -19.15 21.93
CA ARG A 23 -21.94 -20.51 22.42
C ARG A 23 -21.03 -21.26 21.44
N ILE A 24 -20.01 -21.90 21.94
CA ILE A 24 -19.14 -22.77 21.15
C ILE A 24 -19.75 -24.18 21.16
N PRO A 25 -20.16 -24.75 20.00
CA PRO A 25 -20.59 -26.15 19.90
C PRO A 25 -19.53 -27.11 20.47
N THR A 26 -19.96 -28.20 21.10
CA THR A 26 -19.06 -29.16 21.75
C THR A 26 -17.96 -29.69 20.82
N ALA A 27 -18.29 -29.90 19.54
CA ALA A 27 -17.35 -30.36 18.52
C ALA A 27 -16.17 -29.39 18.26
N TRP A 28 -16.29 -28.12 18.63
CA TRP A 28 -15.27 -27.09 18.38
C TRP A 28 -14.65 -26.47 19.63
N GLN A 29 -15.07 -26.90 20.83
CA GLN A 29 -14.56 -26.33 22.08
C GLN A 29 -13.05 -26.48 22.28
N SER A 30 -12.45 -27.53 21.72
CA SER A 30 -11.00 -27.74 21.74
C SER A 30 -10.24 -27.05 20.60
N GLN A 31 -10.95 -26.54 19.60
CA GLN A 31 -10.37 -26.01 18.37
C GLN A 31 -10.40 -24.49 18.30
N VAL A 32 -11.50 -23.86 18.77
CA VAL A 32 -11.69 -22.41 18.70
C VAL A 32 -10.68 -21.71 19.60
N GLN A 33 -9.98 -20.75 19.03
CA GLN A 33 -8.97 -19.94 19.73
C GLN A 33 -9.17 -18.44 19.41
N PRO A 34 -8.74 -17.54 20.32
CA PRO A 34 -8.70 -16.11 20.01
C PRO A 34 -7.90 -15.82 18.72
N GLY A 35 -8.40 -14.90 17.90
CA GLY A 35 -7.81 -14.55 16.62
C GLY A 35 -8.28 -15.38 15.44
N MET A 36 -9.08 -16.43 15.65
CA MET A 36 -9.73 -17.18 14.57
C MET A 36 -10.94 -16.45 14.01
N ARG A 37 -11.22 -16.70 12.72
CA ARG A 37 -12.47 -16.27 12.08
C ARG A 37 -13.54 -17.34 12.24
N VAL A 38 -14.73 -16.88 12.56
CA VAL A 38 -15.91 -17.72 12.70
C VAL A 38 -17.09 -17.14 11.91
N VAL A 39 -18.05 -17.98 11.56
CA VAL A 39 -19.33 -17.57 10.99
C VAL A 39 -20.38 -17.65 12.08
N VAL A 40 -21.11 -16.56 12.29
CA VAL A 40 -22.11 -16.45 13.37
C VAL A 40 -23.43 -15.90 12.84
N PRO A 41 -24.58 -16.31 13.41
CA PRO A 41 -25.88 -15.71 13.12
C PRO A 41 -25.96 -14.33 13.77
N PHE A 42 -26.38 -13.31 13.02
CA PHE A 42 -26.42 -11.93 13.51
C PHE A 42 -27.75 -11.24 13.22
N GLY A 43 -28.26 -10.49 14.20
CA GLY A 43 -29.53 -9.78 14.12
C GLY A 43 -30.76 -10.67 14.38
N ARG A 44 -31.95 -10.15 14.04
CA ARG A 44 -33.24 -10.86 14.27
C ARG A 44 -33.55 -11.89 13.20
N GLY A 45 -32.89 -11.83 12.05
CA GLY A 45 -33.07 -12.73 10.91
C GLY A 45 -32.06 -13.87 10.84
N LYS A 46 -32.08 -14.59 9.71
CA LYS A 46 -31.16 -15.70 9.40
C LYS A 46 -29.82 -15.23 8.80
N ARG A 47 -29.48 -13.94 8.93
CA ARG A 47 -28.26 -13.38 8.37
C ARG A 47 -27.03 -13.97 9.08
N ARG A 48 -26.10 -14.49 8.30
CA ARG A 48 -24.80 -14.93 8.77
C ARG A 48 -23.74 -13.93 8.42
N VAL A 49 -22.86 -13.68 9.37
CA VAL A 49 -21.71 -12.77 9.22
C VAL A 49 -20.45 -13.47 9.70
N GLN A 50 -19.33 -13.11 9.11
CA GLN A 50 -18.03 -13.48 9.65
C GLN A 50 -17.73 -12.62 10.89
N GLY A 51 -16.97 -13.16 11.82
CA GLY A 51 -16.43 -12.41 12.96
C GLY A 51 -15.09 -12.96 13.36
N PHE A 52 -14.41 -12.22 14.23
CA PHE A 52 -13.14 -12.63 14.85
C PHE A 52 -13.38 -12.95 16.32
N VAL A 53 -12.90 -14.08 16.79
CA VAL A 53 -12.89 -14.43 18.21
C VAL A 53 -11.85 -13.55 18.90
N LEU A 54 -12.28 -12.72 19.85
CA LEU A 54 -11.37 -11.85 20.62
C LEU A 54 -10.91 -12.51 21.91
N ALA A 55 -11.82 -13.24 22.58
CA ALA A 55 -11.57 -13.92 23.84
C ALA A 55 -12.48 -15.15 23.99
N LEU A 56 -12.15 -16.02 24.92
CA LEU A 56 -12.94 -17.19 25.32
C LEU A 56 -13.27 -17.07 26.80
N ASP A 57 -14.53 -17.37 27.15
CA ASP A 57 -15.04 -17.32 28.52
C ASP A 57 -15.78 -18.62 28.87
N ASP A 58 -15.83 -18.95 30.17
CA ASP A 58 -16.64 -20.07 30.66
C ASP A 58 -18.01 -19.62 31.20
N VAL A 59 -18.16 -18.34 31.52
CA VAL A 59 -19.36 -17.72 32.10
C VAL A 59 -19.80 -16.52 31.27
N THR A 60 -21.10 -16.33 31.13
CA THR A 60 -21.69 -15.16 30.47
C THR A 60 -22.55 -14.35 31.46
N ASN A 61 -22.54 -13.03 31.32
CA ASN A 61 -23.48 -12.12 32.00
C ASN A 61 -24.76 -11.89 31.16
N PHE A 62 -24.99 -12.72 30.12
CA PHE A 62 -26.16 -12.58 29.28
C PHE A 62 -27.30 -13.50 29.78
N ASP A 63 -28.43 -12.91 30.13
CA ASP A 63 -29.59 -13.60 30.71
C ASP A 63 -30.43 -14.39 29.69
N GLY A 64 -30.05 -14.40 28.40
CA GLY A 64 -30.76 -15.07 27.32
C GLY A 64 -30.02 -16.31 26.78
N GLU A 65 -30.69 -17.04 25.91
CA GLU A 65 -30.08 -18.16 25.19
C GLU A 65 -29.03 -17.67 24.18
N LEU A 66 -27.80 -18.15 24.33
CA LEU A 66 -26.68 -17.81 23.41
C LEU A 66 -26.82 -18.56 22.10
N LYS A 67 -26.79 -17.82 21.00
CA LYS A 67 -26.73 -18.41 19.67
C LYS A 67 -25.40 -19.15 19.48
N PRO A 68 -25.40 -20.31 18.82
CA PRO A 68 -24.14 -21.04 18.55
C PRO A 68 -23.35 -20.39 17.41
N ILE A 69 -22.04 -20.67 17.38
CA ILE A 69 -21.20 -20.48 16.22
C ILE A 69 -21.65 -21.45 15.12
N ASP A 70 -21.83 -20.98 13.89
CA ASP A 70 -22.27 -21.81 12.76
C ASP A 70 -21.10 -22.54 12.07
N ALA A 71 -19.94 -21.91 12.00
CA ALA A 71 -18.74 -22.51 11.40
C ALA A 71 -17.44 -21.86 11.88
N VAL A 72 -16.37 -22.64 11.91
CA VAL A 72 -15.00 -22.17 12.09
C VAL A 72 -14.34 -22.07 10.71
N VAL A 73 -13.76 -20.93 10.39
CA VAL A 73 -13.18 -20.65 9.07
C VAL A 73 -11.71 -21.05 8.98
N ASP A 74 -11.00 -20.97 10.10
CA ASP A 74 -9.54 -21.13 10.17
C ASP A 74 -9.17 -22.37 10.97
N LEU A 75 -8.02 -22.99 10.63
CA LEU A 75 -7.41 -24.08 11.38
C LEU A 75 -6.45 -23.59 12.48
N ALA A 76 -6.07 -22.31 12.45
CA ALA A 76 -5.20 -21.68 13.42
C ALA A 76 -5.52 -20.16 13.46
N PRO A 77 -5.20 -19.45 14.56
CA PRO A 77 -5.42 -18.01 14.65
C PRO A 77 -4.76 -17.24 13.51
N VAL A 78 -5.54 -16.40 12.82
CA VAL A 78 -5.04 -15.50 11.75
C VAL A 78 -4.60 -14.15 12.31
N LEU A 79 -5.11 -13.76 13.47
CA LEU A 79 -4.63 -12.64 14.28
C LEU A 79 -3.99 -13.22 15.55
N ASN A 80 -2.70 -12.99 15.72
CA ASN A 80 -2.01 -13.36 16.95
C ASN A 80 -2.37 -12.40 18.11
N THR A 81 -1.88 -12.64 19.31
CA THR A 81 -2.14 -11.80 20.50
C THR A 81 -1.73 -10.35 20.29
N GLU A 82 -0.58 -10.12 19.63
CA GLU A 82 -0.13 -8.77 19.25
C GLU A 82 -1.17 -8.08 18.36
N ALA A 83 -1.60 -8.76 17.27
CA ALA A 83 -2.54 -8.20 16.32
C ALA A 83 -3.90 -7.89 16.97
N LEU A 84 -4.39 -8.75 17.87
CA LEU A 84 -5.61 -8.48 18.63
C LEU A 84 -5.49 -7.21 19.49
N ALA A 85 -4.39 -7.06 20.22
CA ALA A 85 -4.11 -5.86 21.00
C ALA A 85 -3.97 -4.61 20.10
N LEU A 86 -3.28 -4.75 18.97
CA LEU A 86 -3.08 -3.70 17.99
C LEU A 86 -4.42 -3.25 17.37
N THR A 87 -5.37 -4.15 17.09
CA THR A 87 -6.70 -3.75 16.56
C THR A 87 -7.42 -2.80 17.50
N LYS A 88 -7.34 -3.06 18.80
CA LYS A 88 -7.98 -2.22 19.85
C LYS A 88 -7.34 -0.84 19.92
N TRP A 89 -5.99 -0.80 19.96
CA TRP A 89 -5.24 0.45 19.96
C TRP A 89 -5.49 1.27 18.68
N LEU A 90 -5.45 0.61 17.52
CA LEU A 90 -5.62 1.26 16.23
C LEU A 90 -7.03 1.85 16.08
N ALA A 91 -8.06 1.13 16.53
CA ALA A 91 -9.44 1.61 16.53
C ALA A 91 -9.60 2.88 17.39
N ALA A 92 -9.00 2.89 18.59
CA ALA A 92 -9.04 4.04 19.49
C ALA A 92 -8.25 5.25 18.93
N SER A 93 -7.04 5.01 18.40
CA SER A 93 -6.15 6.08 17.92
C SER A 93 -6.59 6.71 16.60
N THR A 94 -7.35 5.99 15.77
CA THR A 94 -7.82 6.45 14.45
C THR A 94 -9.33 6.71 14.39
N PHE A 95 -10.05 6.58 15.51
CA PHE A 95 -11.51 6.70 15.58
C PHE A 95 -12.23 5.81 14.54
N SER A 96 -11.74 4.59 14.38
CA SER A 96 -12.23 3.62 13.40
C SER A 96 -12.87 2.42 14.09
N PHE A 97 -13.67 1.65 13.35
CA PHE A 97 -14.24 0.41 13.89
C PHE A 97 -13.16 -0.65 14.04
N GLN A 98 -13.15 -1.35 15.17
CA GLN A 98 -12.17 -2.39 15.44
C GLN A 98 -12.19 -3.50 14.39
N ILE A 99 -13.36 -3.84 13.85
CA ILE A 99 -13.48 -4.81 12.76
C ILE A 99 -12.77 -4.35 11.48
N THR A 100 -12.86 -3.05 11.14
CA THR A 100 -12.14 -2.47 10.00
C THR A 100 -10.63 -2.53 10.22
N CYS A 101 -10.17 -2.31 11.45
CA CYS A 101 -8.77 -2.45 11.82
C CYS A 101 -8.29 -3.90 11.67
N ALA A 102 -9.06 -4.87 12.16
CA ALA A 102 -8.75 -6.30 12.02
C ALA A 102 -8.64 -6.73 10.54
N GLN A 103 -9.58 -6.29 9.71
CA GLN A 103 -9.57 -6.57 8.28
C GLN A 103 -8.38 -5.93 7.54
N THR A 104 -7.93 -4.75 8.00
CA THR A 104 -6.79 -4.05 7.39
C THR A 104 -5.47 -4.79 7.61
N MET A 105 -5.35 -5.55 8.70
CA MET A 105 -4.15 -6.32 9.03
C MET A 105 -4.01 -7.62 8.22
N LEU A 106 -5.07 -8.05 7.53
CA LEU A 106 -5.09 -9.31 6.79
C LEU A 106 -5.02 -9.08 5.27
N PRO A 107 -4.42 -10.01 4.52
CA PRO A 107 -4.52 -10.03 3.06
C PRO A 107 -5.97 -9.95 2.59
N ALA A 108 -6.24 -9.19 1.52
CA ALA A 108 -7.60 -8.98 1.03
C ALA A 108 -8.35 -10.29 0.71
N VAL A 109 -7.63 -11.33 0.27
CA VAL A 109 -8.19 -12.67 0.00
C VAL A 109 -8.73 -13.37 1.24
N MET A 110 -8.33 -12.94 2.44
CA MET A 110 -8.84 -13.47 3.70
C MET A 110 -10.07 -12.73 4.22
N ARG A 111 -10.47 -11.62 3.59
CA ARG A 111 -11.70 -10.91 3.95
C ARG A 111 -12.91 -11.70 3.49
N ALA A 112 -14.02 -11.61 4.21
CA ALA A 112 -15.25 -12.31 3.85
C ALA A 112 -15.81 -11.77 2.52
N LYS A 113 -16.17 -12.67 1.63
CA LYS A 113 -17.04 -12.37 0.51
C LYS A 113 -18.41 -12.93 0.82
N TYR A 114 -19.41 -12.06 0.84
CA TYR A 114 -20.79 -12.43 1.08
C TYR A 114 -21.49 -12.61 -0.27
N GLU A 115 -21.99 -13.82 -0.53
CA GLU A 115 -22.82 -14.08 -1.68
C GLU A 115 -24.26 -14.29 -1.22
N LYS A 116 -25.18 -13.59 -1.87
CA LYS A 116 -26.59 -13.82 -1.67
C LYS A 116 -27.00 -15.06 -2.44
N GLN A 117 -27.65 -15.99 -1.75
CA GLN A 117 -28.23 -17.20 -2.32
C GLN A 117 -29.73 -17.16 -2.07
N LEU A 118 -30.51 -17.55 -3.06
CA LEU A 118 -31.90 -17.89 -2.86
C LEU A 118 -31.98 -19.37 -2.45
N ARG A 119 -32.82 -19.68 -1.48
CA ARG A 119 -33.00 -21.04 -0.98
C ARG A 119 -34.47 -21.40 -0.96
N THR A 120 -34.79 -22.64 -1.36
CA THR A 120 -36.12 -23.21 -1.21
C THR A 120 -36.49 -23.39 0.26
N THR A 121 -37.74 -23.22 0.60
CA THR A 121 -38.33 -23.53 1.90
C THR A 121 -39.25 -24.75 1.79
N ALA A 122 -39.76 -25.28 2.89
CA ALA A 122 -40.77 -26.34 2.88
C ALA A 122 -42.06 -25.92 2.16
N THR A 123 -42.34 -24.62 2.13
CA THR A 123 -43.53 -24.01 1.52
C THR A 123 -43.30 -23.52 0.08
N THR A 124 -42.15 -23.79 -0.51
CA THR A 124 -41.86 -23.37 -1.90
C THR A 124 -42.75 -24.14 -2.88
N PRO A 125 -43.62 -23.45 -3.66
CA PRO A 125 -44.44 -24.09 -4.67
C PRO A 125 -43.62 -24.85 -5.71
N ALA A 126 -44.13 -25.97 -6.22
CA ALA A 126 -43.43 -26.78 -7.20
C ALA A 126 -43.05 -25.99 -8.47
N THR A 127 -43.94 -25.11 -8.93
CA THR A 127 -43.70 -24.22 -10.08
C THR A 127 -42.53 -23.28 -9.86
N ILE A 128 -42.44 -22.64 -8.67
CA ILE A 128 -41.33 -21.75 -8.28
C ILE A 128 -40.04 -22.56 -8.16
N ARG A 129 -40.12 -23.77 -7.57
CA ARG A 129 -38.96 -24.65 -7.44
C ARG A 129 -38.36 -24.99 -8.81
N THR A 130 -39.20 -25.45 -9.75
CA THR A 130 -38.74 -25.79 -11.10
C THR A 130 -38.21 -24.58 -11.88
N THR A 131 -38.93 -23.45 -11.82
CA THR A 131 -38.60 -22.28 -12.65
C THR A 131 -37.37 -21.52 -12.17
N LEU A 132 -37.18 -21.37 -10.83
CA LEU A 132 -36.10 -20.57 -10.28
C LEU A 132 -34.91 -21.40 -9.78
N PHE A 133 -35.12 -22.64 -9.38
CA PHE A 133 -34.12 -23.47 -8.72
C PHE A 133 -33.69 -24.69 -9.54
N GLY A 134 -34.52 -25.14 -10.52
CA GLY A 134 -34.27 -26.39 -11.22
C GLY A 134 -34.21 -27.57 -10.22
N ASP A 135 -33.12 -28.37 -10.30
CA ASP A 135 -32.87 -29.47 -9.36
C ASP A 135 -32.09 -29.05 -8.12
N GLN A 136 -31.78 -27.73 -7.97
CA GLN A 136 -30.97 -27.22 -6.86
C GLN A 136 -31.86 -26.74 -5.69
N SER A 137 -31.37 -26.90 -4.48
CA SER A 137 -32.02 -26.33 -3.29
C SER A 137 -31.61 -24.85 -3.01
N MET A 138 -30.54 -24.40 -3.65
CA MET A 138 -30.01 -23.02 -3.57
C MET A 138 -29.47 -22.59 -4.92
N VAL A 139 -29.70 -21.30 -5.27
CA VAL A 139 -29.16 -20.66 -6.48
C VAL A 139 -28.63 -19.26 -6.12
N PRO A 140 -27.60 -18.75 -6.80
CA PRO A 140 -27.12 -17.40 -6.57
C PRO A 140 -28.23 -16.36 -6.84
N PHE A 141 -28.40 -15.40 -5.93
CA PHE A 141 -29.44 -14.36 -6.05
C PHE A 141 -29.28 -13.54 -7.33
N ASP A 142 -28.03 -13.19 -7.66
CA ASP A 142 -27.72 -12.33 -8.81
C ASP A 142 -27.97 -13.02 -10.16
N ASP A 143 -27.94 -14.36 -10.20
CA ASP A 143 -28.25 -15.14 -11.40
C ASP A 143 -29.77 -15.13 -11.72
N VAL A 144 -30.58 -14.93 -10.69
CA VAL A 144 -32.04 -14.93 -10.80
C VAL A 144 -32.60 -13.50 -10.83
N ALA A 145 -32.04 -12.60 -10.03
CA ALA A 145 -32.54 -11.22 -9.86
C ALA A 145 -32.08 -10.28 -10.97
N THR A 146 -32.30 -10.65 -12.23
CA THR A 146 -31.80 -9.95 -13.42
C THR A 146 -32.58 -8.69 -13.81
N THR A 147 -33.82 -8.53 -13.33
CA THR A 147 -34.66 -7.36 -13.61
C THR A 147 -35.40 -6.87 -12.37
N PRO A 148 -35.78 -5.55 -12.31
CA PRO A 148 -36.57 -5.02 -11.19
C PRO A 148 -37.89 -5.74 -10.93
N ALA A 149 -38.54 -6.25 -11.97
CA ALA A 149 -39.77 -7.02 -11.85
C ALA A 149 -39.56 -8.35 -11.13
N ILE A 150 -38.51 -9.08 -11.48
CA ILE A 150 -38.13 -10.33 -10.82
C ILE A 150 -37.74 -10.06 -9.35
N VAL A 151 -36.98 -9.01 -9.08
CA VAL A 151 -36.63 -8.62 -7.70
C VAL A 151 -37.88 -8.35 -6.87
N SER A 152 -38.88 -7.64 -7.42
CA SER A 152 -40.15 -7.39 -6.76
C SER A 152 -40.94 -8.67 -6.48
N GLN A 153 -40.90 -9.60 -7.41
CA GLN A 153 -41.55 -10.94 -7.25
C GLN A 153 -40.83 -11.74 -6.15
N LEU A 154 -39.50 -11.76 -6.13
CA LEU A 154 -38.69 -12.43 -5.11
C LEU A 154 -38.95 -11.90 -3.71
N LEU A 155 -39.11 -10.57 -3.58
CA LEU A 155 -39.49 -9.95 -2.29
C LEU A 155 -40.86 -10.40 -1.81
N ARG A 156 -41.86 -10.53 -2.68
CA ARG A 156 -43.18 -11.06 -2.33
C ARG A 156 -43.12 -12.54 -1.90
N LEU A 157 -42.37 -13.37 -2.63
CA LEU A 157 -42.15 -14.78 -2.30
C LEU A 157 -41.42 -14.95 -0.95
N GLN A 158 -40.44 -14.06 -0.68
CA GLN A 158 -39.78 -14.04 0.61
C GLN A 158 -40.72 -13.63 1.75
N ALA A 159 -41.54 -12.60 1.53
CA ALA A 159 -42.51 -12.14 2.53
C ALA A 159 -43.55 -13.25 2.82
N ALA A 160 -43.92 -14.02 1.81
CA ALA A 160 -44.81 -15.19 1.96
C ALA A 160 -44.13 -16.44 2.55
N GLY A 161 -42.83 -16.38 2.87
CA GLY A 161 -42.05 -17.51 3.40
C GLY A 161 -41.79 -18.64 2.40
N GLN A 162 -42.08 -18.43 1.12
CA GLN A 162 -41.94 -19.41 0.06
C GLN A 162 -40.52 -19.52 -0.49
N VAL A 163 -39.68 -18.47 -0.33
CA VAL A 163 -38.27 -18.42 -0.67
C VAL A 163 -37.55 -17.74 0.45
N ASP A 164 -36.36 -18.20 0.77
CA ASP A 164 -35.48 -17.59 1.79
C ASP A 164 -34.22 -17.01 1.14
N VAL A 165 -33.78 -15.83 1.58
CA VAL A 165 -32.50 -15.25 1.17
C VAL A 165 -31.43 -15.64 2.18
N TYR A 166 -30.48 -16.42 1.73
CA TYR A 166 -29.38 -16.91 2.54
C TYR A 166 -28.07 -16.21 2.15
N TYR A 167 -27.35 -15.69 3.15
CA TYR A 167 -26.03 -15.10 2.92
C TYR A 167 -24.96 -16.14 3.17
N GLN A 168 -24.31 -16.60 2.11
CA GLN A 168 -23.18 -17.51 2.19
C GLN A 168 -21.87 -16.75 2.33
N VAL A 169 -21.09 -17.06 3.36
CA VAL A 169 -19.72 -16.54 3.53
C VAL A 169 -18.77 -17.44 2.76
N LYS A 170 -18.08 -16.89 1.73
CA LYS A 170 -17.05 -17.63 0.98
C LYS A 170 -15.65 -17.21 1.40
N ASN A 171 -14.82 -18.18 1.75
CA ASN A 171 -13.40 -17.98 1.93
C ASN A 171 -12.70 -18.07 0.56
N GLN A 172 -12.06 -16.99 0.12
CA GLN A 172 -11.32 -16.94 -1.16
C GLN A 172 -9.88 -17.38 -1.04
N ALA A 173 -9.35 -17.52 0.18
CA ALA A 173 -7.98 -17.92 0.42
C ALA A 173 -7.78 -19.39 0.03
N ARG A 174 -7.08 -19.63 -1.08
CA ARG A 174 -6.74 -20.97 -1.57
C ARG A 174 -5.23 -21.16 -1.63
N ARG A 175 -4.77 -22.27 -1.05
CA ARG A 175 -3.39 -22.73 -1.22
C ARG A 175 -3.18 -23.20 -2.64
N LYS A 176 -2.04 -22.86 -3.24
CA LYS A 176 -1.66 -23.48 -4.50
C LYS A 176 -1.06 -24.83 -4.19
N THR A 177 -1.64 -25.89 -4.75
CA THR A 177 -1.11 -27.24 -4.65
C THR A 177 -0.62 -27.71 -6.00
N GLN A 178 0.45 -28.50 -6.01
CA GLN A 178 0.96 -29.19 -7.17
C GLN A 178 0.96 -30.69 -6.87
N THR A 179 0.63 -31.48 -7.88
CA THR A 179 0.74 -32.94 -7.77
C THR A 179 2.21 -33.33 -7.68
N ALA A 180 2.58 -33.99 -6.60
CA ALA A 180 3.89 -34.62 -6.41
C ALA A 180 3.73 -36.14 -6.42
N VAL A 181 4.83 -36.80 -6.73
CA VAL A 181 4.96 -38.26 -6.67
C VAL A 181 5.80 -38.65 -5.47
N LYS A 182 5.37 -39.68 -4.77
CA LYS A 182 6.07 -40.24 -3.62
C LYS A 182 6.01 -41.76 -3.73
N ALA A 183 7.09 -42.46 -3.35
CA ALA A 183 7.06 -43.93 -3.24
C ALA A 183 5.91 -44.41 -2.34
N ALA A 184 5.16 -45.40 -2.77
CA ALA A 184 4.14 -46.08 -1.99
C ALA A 184 4.69 -47.33 -1.32
N LEU A 185 5.83 -47.83 -1.76
CA LEU A 185 6.54 -49.01 -1.27
C LEU A 185 7.82 -48.61 -0.55
N THR A 186 8.37 -49.53 0.26
CA THR A 186 9.71 -49.42 0.85
C THR A 186 10.78 -49.59 -0.23
N ASN A 187 11.99 -49.15 0.05
CA ASN A 187 13.10 -49.28 -0.91
C ASN A 187 13.38 -50.75 -1.28
N GLU A 188 13.25 -51.70 -0.33
CA GLU A 188 13.40 -53.13 -0.55
C GLU A 188 12.33 -53.64 -1.53
N ALA A 189 11.08 -53.28 -1.32
CA ALA A 189 9.96 -53.66 -2.20
C ALA A 189 10.05 -52.99 -3.59
N LEU A 190 10.58 -51.75 -3.70
CA LEU A 190 10.87 -51.10 -4.98
C LEU A 190 11.99 -51.84 -5.71
N GLN A 191 13.05 -52.30 -5.00
CA GLN A 191 14.13 -53.07 -5.61
C GLN A 191 13.62 -54.43 -6.13
N ALA A 192 12.80 -55.15 -5.35
CA ALA A 192 12.15 -56.37 -5.80
C ALA A 192 11.24 -56.14 -7.02
N ALA A 193 10.55 -54.96 -7.09
CA ALA A 193 9.77 -54.61 -8.26
C ALA A 193 10.63 -54.33 -9.51
N VAL A 194 11.86 -53.81 -9.37
CA VAL A 194 12.80 -53.63 -10.48
C VAL A 194 13.15 -54.97 -11.07
N ASP A 195 13.45 -56.00 -10.26
CA ASP A 195 13.85 -57.35 -10.68
C ASP A 195 12.72 -58.09 -11.40
N GLN A 196 11.47 -57.72 -11.13
CA GLN A 196 10.26 -58.31 -11.77
C GLN A 196 9.82 -57.64 -13.10
N VAL A 197 10.35 -56.47 -13.38
CA VAL A 197 9.99 -55.73 -14.61
C VAL A 197 10.82 -56.20 -15.77
N ARG A 198 10.13 -56.44 -16.93
CA ARG A 198 10.82 -56.89 -18.17
C ARG A 198 11.82 -55.83 -18.62
N ALA A 199 13.03 -56.27 -19.06
CA ALA A 199 14.10 -55.40 -19.51
C ALA A 199 13.72 -54.38 -20.59
N GLY A 200 12.75 -54.73 -21.46
CA GLY A 200 12.22 -53.82 -22.49
C GLY A 200 11.23 -52.75 -21.97
N ALA A 201 10.82 -52.78 -20.73
CA ALA A 201 9.91 -51.77 -20.14
C ALA A 201 10.67 -50.56 -19.56
N THR A 202 11.47 -49.92 -20.40
CA THR A 202 12.42 -48.85 -20.03
C THR A 202 11.79 -47.74 -19.19
N GLN A 203 10.59 -47.31 -19.54
CA GLN A 203 9.86 -46.27 -18.78
C GLN A 203 9.46 -46.70 -17.35
N GLN A 204 9.11 -48.00 -17.18
CA GLN A 204 8.74 -48.50 -15.83
C GLN A 204 9.99 -48.65 -14.96
N LEU A 205 11.10 -49.11 -15.55
CA LEU A 205 12.39 -49.16 -14.87
C LEU A 205 12.88 -47.79 -14.45
N ALA A 206 12.77 -46.79 -15.34
CA ALA A 206 13.14 -45.41 -15.05
C ALA A 206 12.30 -44.82 -13.87
N VAL A 207 10.99 -45.14 -13.79
CA VAL A 207 10.16 -44.72 -12.64
C VAL A 207 10.64 -45.36 -11.35
N LEU A 208 10.90 -46.68 -11.32
CA LEU A 208 11.35 -47.39 -10.11
C LEU A 208 12.72 -46.91 -9.66
N GLN A 209 13.67 -46.75 -10.57
CA GLN A 209 15.00 -46.21 -10.28
C GLN A 209 14.92 -44.76 -9.77
N GLY A 210 14.03 -43.92 -10.37
CA GLY A 210 13.76 -42.58 -9.89
C GLY A 210 13.23 -42.56 -8.45
N LEU A 211 12.31 -43.46 -8.11
CA LEU A 211 11.74 -43.58 -6.75
C LEU A 211 12.80 -44.04 -5.73
N LEU A 212 13.65 -44.99 -6.13
CA LEU A 212 14.80 -45.42 -5.29
C LEU A 212 15.77 -44.26 -5.04
N THR A 213 16.07 -43.49 -6.09
CA THR A 213 16.97 -42.33 -5.99
C THR A 213 16.40 -41.26 -5.06
N LEU A 214 15.07 -41.05 -5.03
CA LEU A 214 14.40 -40.13 -4.12
C LEU A 214 14.39 -40.61 -2.66
N ASN A 215 14.66 -41.88 -2.41
CA ASN A 215 14.76 -42.48 -1.06
C ASN A 215 13.61 -42.02 -0.11
N GLY A 216 12.37 -42.10 -0.59
CA GLY A 216 11.19 -41.72 0.20
C GLY A 216 10.84 -40.22 0.17
N GLU A 217 11.68 -39.39 -0.40
CA GLU A 217 11.37 -37.98 -0.65
C GLU A 217 10.26 -37.83 -1.69
N GLN A 218 9.62 -36.67 -1.73
CA GLN A 218 8.60 -36.35 -2.72
C GLN A 218 9.10 -35.30 -3.71
N LEU A 219 8.77 -35.49 -5.00
CA LEU A 219 9.13 -34.56 -6.06
C LEU A 219 7.87 -34.22 -6.88
N SER A 220 7.75 -32.98 -7.39
CA SER A 220 6.63 -32.65 -8.27
C SER A 220 6.59 -33.57 -9.49
N GLN A 221 5.41 -33.99 -9.94
CA GLN A 221 5.25 -34.92 -11.06
C GLN A 221 6.02 -34.40 -12.30
N LYS A 222 5.92 -33.09 -12.60
CA LYS A 222 6.64 -32.47 -13.71
C LYS A 222 8.17 -32.57 -13.54
N ALA A 223 8.71 -32.26 -12.36
CA ALA A 223 10.13 -32.34 -12.11
C ALA A 223 10.63 -33.79 -12.12
N PHE A 224 9.81 -34.73 -11.63
CA PHE A 224 10.11 -36.17 -11.71
C PHE A 224 10.19 -36.63 -13.15
N CYS A 225 9.20 -36.28 -13.98
CA CYS A 225 9.17 -36.61 -15.40
C CYS A 225 10.40 -36.05 -16.14
N THR A 226 10.77 -34.79 -15.89
CA THR A 226 11.93 -34.16 -16.52
C THR A 226 13.26 -34.75 -16.04
N ARG A 227 13.40 -35.02 -14.72
CA ARG A 227 14.68 -35.50 -14.14
C ARG A 227 15.02 -36.93 -14.54
N PHE A 228 13.99 -37.78 -14.66
CA PHE A 228 14.16 -39.20 -14.90
C PHE A 228 13.73 -39.63 -16.31
N ASP A 229 13.40 -38.68 -17.17
CA ASP A 229 12.93 -38.87 -18.55
C ASP A 229 11.77 -39.87 -18.69
N VAL A 230 10.73 -39.68 -17.83
CA VAL A 230 9.55 -40.51 -17.79
C VAL A 230 8.31 -39.78 -18.25
N THR A 231 7.41 -40.51 -18.91
CA THR A 231 6.14 -39.98 -19.42
C THR A 231 5.04 -39.98 -18.35
N ASP A 232 4.02 -39.12 -18.51
CA ASP A 232 2.82 -39.12 -17.65
C ASP A 232 2.06 -40.45 -17.70
N GLY A 233 2.18 -41.21 -18.83
CA GLY A 233 1.64 -42.55 -18.97
C GLY A 233 2.34 -43.55 -18.04
N ALA A 234 3.67 -43.50 -17.95
CA ALA A 234 4.44 -44.34 -17.04
C ALA A 234 4.10 -44.06 -15.55
N ILE A 235 3.88 -42.77 -15.21
CA ILE A 235 3.41 -42.40 -13.85
C ILE A 235 2.03 -42.98 -13.55
N ARG A 236 1.07 -42.95 -14.50
CA ARG A 236 -0.24 -43.57 -14.31
C ARG A 236 -0.15 -45.08 -14.09
N THR A 237 0.67 -45.75 -14.90
CA THR A 237 0.91 -47.19 -14.76
C THR A 237 1.55 -47.52 -13.40
N ALA A 238 2.49 -46.72 -12.94
CA ALA A 238 3.13 -46.92 -11.63
C ALA A 238 2.18 -46.69 -10.46
N VAL A 239 1.19 -45.77 -10.58
CA VAL A 239 0.10 -45.59 -9.60
C VAL A 239 -0.78 -46.82 -9.58
N GLN A 240 -1.19 -47.37 -10.76
CA GLN A 240 -2.04 -48.57 -10.87
C GLN A 240 -1.35 -49.81 -10.28
N LYS A 241 -0.02 -49.89 -10.43
CA LYS A 241 0.75 -50.99 -9.86
C LYS A 241 1.10 -50.80 -8.37
N GLY A 242 0.67 -49.68 -7.75
CA GLY A 242 0.93 -49.40 -6.34
C GLY A 242 2.38 -49.03 -6.01
N TRP A 243 3.25 -48.74 -6.99
CA TRP A 243 4.66 -48.39 -6.76
C TRP A 243 4.82 -46.95 -6.24
N LEU A 244 3.94 -46.04 -6.70
CA LEU A 244 3.94 -44.64 -6.28
C LEU A 244 2.53 -44.15 -5.98
N LYS A 245 2.44 -43.14 -5.14
CA LYS A 245 1.21 -42.40 -4.88
C LYS A 245 1.36 -40.93 -5.26
N LYS A 246 0.27 -40.36 -5.77
CA LYS A 246 0.17 -38.91 -6.00
C LYS A 246 -0.24 -38.22 -4.72
N VAL A 247 0.49 -37.19 -4.32
CA VAL A 247 0.20 -36.37 -3.16
C VAL A 247 0.08 -34.92 -3.60
N ALA A 248 -0.87 -34.21 -3.04
CA ALA A 248 -0.99 -32.79 -3.25
C ALA A 248 0.01 -32.08 -2.31
N VAL A 249 1.03 -31.45 -2.88
CA VAL A 249 2.03 -30.69 -2.13
C VAL A 249 1.75 -29.23 -2.31
N GLU A 250 1.79 -28.50 -1.21
CA GLU A 250 1.65 -27.05 -1.23
C GLU A 250 2.87 -26.40 -1.88
N VAL A 251 2.63 -25.46 -2.80
CA VAL A 251 3.69 -24.71 -3.48
C VAL A 251 3.42 -23.23 -3.32
N TYR A 252 4.41 -22.51 -2.80
CA TYR A 252 4.34 -21.06 -2.71
C TYR A 252 4.52 -20.40 -4.07
N ARG A 253 3.74 -19.36 -4.32
CA ARG A 253 3.90 -18.46 -5.47
C ARG A 253 5.01 -17.47 -5.11
N ASP A 254 6.26 -17.80 -5.40
CA ASP A 254 7.36 -16.84 -5.24
C ASP A 254 7.39 -15.90 -6.45
N PRO A 255 7.09 -14.61 -6.26
CA PRO A 255 7.10 -13.63 -7.36
C PRO A 255 8.51 -13.38 -7.93
N TYR A 256 9.54 -13.83 -7.23
CA TYR A 256 10.95 -13.64 -7.59
C TYR A 256 11.68 -14.94 -7.91
N ALA A 257 10.95 -16.05 -8.09
CA ALA A 257 11.54 -17.37 -8.37
C ALA A 257 12.41 -17.44 -9.63
N THR A 258 12.12 -16.59 -10.62
CA THR A 258 12.86 -16.51 -11.90
C THR A 258 13.94 -15.44 -11.90
N SER A 259 14.10 -14.69 -10.81
CA SER A 259 15.12 -13.62 -10.71
C SER A 259 16.46 -14.23 -10.32
N ASP A 260 17.49 -13.97 -11.12
CA ASP A 260 18.89 -14.36 -10.78
C ASP A 260 19.42 -13.39 -9.70
N ILE A 261 19.17 -13.72 -8.44
CA ILE A 261 19.57 -12.89 -7.30
C ILE A 261 20.91 -13.37 -6.78
N LYS A 262 21.97 -12.62 -7.09
CA LYS A 262 23.33 -12.91 -6.61
C LYS A 262 23.42 -12.68 -5.10
N THR A 263 24.03 -13.64 -4.39
CA THR A 263 24.33 -13.50 -2.97
C THR A 263 25.34 -12.38 -2.74
N THR A 264 25.06 -11.52 -1.76
CA THR A 264 25.96 -10.40 -1.41
C THR A 264 26.48 -10.55 0.02
N LYS A 265 27.70 -10.04 0.25
CA LYS A 265 28.32 -9.98 1.57
C LYS A 265 28.18 -8.58 2.17
N ALA A 266 28.42 -8.46 3.47
CA ALA A 266 28.50 -7.18 4.15
C ALA A 266 29.62 -6.32 3.53
N LEU A 267 29.32 -5.06 3.29
CA LEU A 267 30.32 -4.09 2.83
C LEU A 267 31.10 -3.55 4.04
N GLN A 268 32.31 -3.07 3.81
CA GLN A 268 33.06 -2.37 4.83
C GLN A 268 32.39 -1.02 5.12
N LEU A 269 32.14 -0.77 6.39
CA LEU A 269 31.55 0.48 6.87
C LEU A 269 32.61 1.58 7.03
N ASN A 270 32.23 2.82 6.82
CA ASN A 270 33.01 3.96 7.28
C ASN A 270 32.71 4.24 8.78
N ASP A 271 33.45 5.18 9.37
CA ASP A 271 33.33 5.48 10.81
C ASP A 271 31.92 5.90 11.22
N GLU A 272 31.23 6.76 10.45
CA GLU A 272 29.87 7.21 10.73
C GLU A 272 28.86 6.05 10.66
N GLN A 273 28.98 5.20 9.66
CA GLN A 273 28.13 4.02 9.49
C GLN A 273 28.38 2.99 10.60
N GLN A 274 29.66 2.79 10.98
CA GLN A 274 30.02 1.88 12.07
C GLN A 274 29.39 2.32 13.38
N VAL A 275 29.54 3.61 13.75
CA VAL A 275 28.90 4.18 14.94
C VAL A 275 27.39 4.00 14.91
N ALA A 276 26.74 4.19 13.76
CA ALA A 276 25.31 4.00 13.62
C ALA A 276 24.91 2.53 13.81
N VAL A 277 25.61 1.60 13.20
CA VAL A 277 25.36 0.15 13.36
C VAL A 277 25.57 -0.29 14.79
N ASP A 278 26.64 0.16 15.43
CA ASP A 278 26.95 -0.23 16.82
C ASP A 278 25.87 0.25 17.80
N GLN A 279 25.40 1.50 17.66
CA GLN A 279 24.34 2.03 18.53
C GLN A 279 22.99 1.33 18.28
N ILE A 280 22.63 1.04 17.04
CA ILE A 280 21.40 0.31 16.72
C ILE A 280 21.50 -1.14 17.26
N THR A 281 22.65 -1.80 17.07
CA THR A 281 22.88 -3.17 17.55
C THR A 281 22.84 -3.22 19.07
N GLN A 282 23.47 -2.28 19.75
CA GLN A 282 23.41 -2.15 21.21
C GLN A 282 21.96 -2.03 21.71
N ALA A 283 21.12 -1.24 21.04
CA ALA A 283 19.71 -1.13 21.38
C ALA A 283 18.92 -2.44 21.14
N VAL A 284 19.28 -3.21 20.10
CA VAL A 284 18.74 -4.55 19.85
C VAL A 284 19.14 -5.50 20.97
N ASP A 285 20.41 -5.49 21.40
CA ASP A 285 20.96 -6.34 22.47
C ASP A 285 20.28 -6.07 23.80
N GLN A 286 20.06 -4.80 24.11
CA GLN A 286 19.43 -4.33 25.35
C GLN A 286 17.89 -4.44 25.33
N ALA A 287 17.28 -4.87 24.24
CA ALA A 287 15.84 -4.86 24.05
C ALA A 287 15.22 -3.46 24.34
N ALA A 288 15.89 -2.41 23.89
CA ALA A 288 15.50 -1.03 24.15
C ALA A 288 14.51 -0.51 23.09
N THR A 289 13.50 0.26 23.53
CA THR A 289 12.51 0.89 22.63
C THR A 289 13.00 2.19 22.03
N THR A 290 14.30 2.33 21.81
CA THR A 290 14.92 3.54 21.28
C THR A 290 14.46 3.80 19.84
N THR A 291 14.09 5.04 19.55
CA THR A 291 13.82 5.47 18.18
C THR A 291 14.98 6.27 17.66
N PHE A 292 15.61 5.80 16.60
CA PHE A 292 16.72 6.46 15.93
C PHE A 292 16.20 7.23 14.70
N LEU A 293 16.69 8.45 14.51
CA LEU A 293 16.63 9.13 13.22
C LEU A 293 18.00 8.97 12.53
N LEU A 294 18.07 8.10 11.53
CA LEU A 294 19.24 7.96 10.67
C LEU A 294 19.15 8.98 9.53
N GLU A 295 19.72 10.14 9.77
CA GLU A 295 19.79 11.22 8.81
C GLU A 295 21.07 11.10 7.99
N GLY A 296 20.96 10.99 6.68
CA GLY A 296 22.16 10.83 5.85
C GLY A 296 21.92 11.29 4.43
N VAL A 297 22.88 11.99 3.87
CA VAL A 297 22.83 12.48 2.48
C VAL A 297 22.56 11.34 1.49
N THR A 298 22.08 11.68 0.31
CA THR A 298 21.87 10.68 -0.75
C THR A 298 23.20 10.04 -1.14
N GLY A 299 23.30 8.72 -1.05
CA GLY A 299 24.55 7.99 -1.30
C GLY A 299 25.45 7.83 -0.07
N SER A 300 24.99 8.15 1.13
CA SER A 300 25.73 7.93 2.40
C SER A 300 25.74 6.47 2.86
N GLY A 301 25.06 5.55 2.17
CA GLY A 301 25.04 4.13 2.50
C GLY A 301 24.06 3.71 3.59
N LYS A 302 23.01 4.49 3.87
CA LYS A 302 21.93 4.13 4.82
C LYS A 302 21.45 2.69 4.69
N THR A 303 21.30 2.20 3.45
CA THR A 303 20.85 0.84 3.19
C THR A 303 21.78 -0.21 3.79
N GLU A 304 23.11 0.00 3.73
CA GLU A 304 24.08 -0.94 4.33
C GLU A 304 23.98 -0.94 5.87
N VAL A 305 23.77 0.24 6.48
CA VAL A 305 23.50 0.34 7.93
C VAL A 305 22.27 -0.50 8.28
N TYR A 306 21.17 -0.39 7.52
CA TYR A 306 19.97 -1.21 7.76
C TYR A 306 20.27 -2.70 7.63
N LEU A 307 20.96 -3.13 6.55
CA LEU A 307 21.23 -4.55 6.30
C LEU A 307 22.11 -5.15 7.39
N GLN A 308 23.14 -4.44 7.87
CA GLN A 308 24.00 -4.96 8.92
C GLN A 308 23.30 -4.97 10.29
N SER A 309 22.50 -3.94 10.61
CA SER A 309 21.71 -3.93 11.85
C SER A 309 20.63 -5.02 11.84
N MET A 310 20.01 -5.32 10.70
CA MET A 310 19.08 -6.45 10.56
C MET A 310 19.81 -7.78 10.72
N ALA A 311 21.01 -7.93 10.15
CA ALA A 311 21.82 -9.15 10.31
C ALA A 311 22.17 -9.38 11.79
N ALA A 312 22.49 -8.35 12.56
CA ALA A 312 22.74 -8.43 13.99
C ALA A 312 21.48 -8.91 14.75
N ALA A 313 20.31 -8.40 14.42
CA ALA A 313 19.06 -8.84 15.02
C ALA A 313 18.76 -10.32 14.71
N LEU A 314 18.99 -10.76 13.46
CA LEU A 314 18.80 -12.17 13.08
C LEU A 314 19.79 -13.11 13.79
N ALA A 315 21.03 -12.68 13.99
CA ALA A 315 22.04 -13.45 14.72
C ALA A 315 21.61 -13.77 16.16
N GLN A 316 20.73 -12.98 16.76
CA GLN A 316 20.11 -13.20 18.07
C GLN A 316 18.81 -14.02 18.01
N GLY A 317 18.46 -14.59 16.88
CA GLY A 317 17.19 -15.32 16.69
C GLY A 317 15.96 -14.42 16.68
N LYS A 318 16.14 -13.09 16.50
CA LYS A 318 15.05 -12.13 16.34
C LYS A 318 14.69 -11.94 14.87
N THR A 319 13.56 -11.29 14.60
CA THR A 319 13.12 -10.98 13.24
C THR A 319 13.23 -9.49 12.96
N ALA A 320 13.23 -9.11 11.68
CA ALA A 320 13.35 -7.73 11.27
C ALA A 320 12.25 -7.31 10.27
N LEU A 321 11.74 -6.09 10.43
CA LEU A 321 10.78 -5.47 9.54
C LEU A 321 11.41 -4.25 8.89
N MET A 322 11.41 -4.20 7.55
CA MET A 322 11.84 -3.04 6.78
C MET A 322 10.66 -2.48 5.97
N LEU A 323 10.28 -1.27 6.27
CA LEU A 323 9.26 -0.52 5.52
C LEU A 323 9.95 0.38 4.49
N VAL A 324 9.45 0.33 3.27
CA VAL A 324 9.94 1.12 2.14
C VAL A 324 8.74 1.74 1.44
N PRO A 325 8.77 3.01 1.01
CA PRO A 325 7.70 3.56 0.17
C PRO A 325 7.47 2.70 -1.06
N GLU A 326 6.21 2.55 -1.48
CA GLU A 326 5.86 1.64 -2.59
C GLU A 326 6.63 1.95 -3.87
N ILE A 327 6.81 3.23 -4.17
CA ILE A 327 7.58 3.71 -5.32
C ILE A 327 9.11 3.50 -5.18
N SER A 328 9.61 3.32 -3.95
CA SER A 328 11.02 3.01 -3.67
C SER A 328 11.27 1.51 -3.53
N LEU A 329 10.21 0.69 -3.49
CA LEU A 329 10.30 -0.77 -3.47
C LEU A 329 10.59 -1.29 -4.88
N THR A 330 11.72 -0.87 -5.41
CA THR A 330 12.21 -1.27 -6.73
C THR A 330 12.71 -2.71 -6.72
N PRO A 331 12.78 -3.37 -7.88
CA PRO A 331 13.45 -4.66 -8.00
C PRO A 331 14.87 -4.66 -7.43
N GLN A 332 15.60 -3.55 -7.59
CA GLN A 332 16.96 -3.38 -7.04
C GLN A 332 16.99 -3.44 -5.51
N MET A 333 16.06 -2.78 -4.82
CA MET A 333 15.97 -2.86 -3.36
C MET A 333 15.66 -4.27 -2.88
N VAL A 334 14.70 -4.93 -3.52
CA VAL A 334 14.37 -6.34 -3.21
C VAL A 334 15.57 -7.25 -3.46
N GLN A 335 16.29 -7.06 -4.56
CA GLN A 335 17.50 -7.82 -4.88
C GLN A 335 18.60 -7.62 -3.83
N ARG A 336 18.82 -6.39 -3.35
CA ARG A 336 19.80 -6.10 -2.28
C ARG A 336 19.47 -6.87 -1.00
N VAL A 337 18.20 -6.83 -0.55
CA VAL A 337 17.80 -7.50 0.68
C VAL A 337 17.77 -9.03 0.51
N LYS A 338 17.21 -9.55 -0.59
CA LYS A 338 17.23 -10.99 -0.89
C LYS A 338 18.64 -11.51 -1.15
N GLY A 339 19.53 -10.72 -1.77
CA GLY A 339 20.95 -11.08 -1.95
C GLY A 339 21.67 -11.25 -0.62
N ARG A 340 21.30 -10.47 0.42
CA ARG A 340 21.90 -10.57 1.75
C ARG A 340 21.30 -11.71 2.60
N PHE A 341 19.97 -11.91 2.58
CA PHE A 341 19.27 -12.80 3.50
C PHE A 341 18.59 -14.01 2.81
N GLY A 342 18.65 -14.09 1.50
CA GLY A 342 18.17 -15.25 0.73
C GLY A 342 16.68 -15.57 0.96
N LYS A 343 16.41 -16.84 1.29
CA LYS A 343 15.06 -17.36 1.50
C LYS A 343 14.38 -16.85 2.78
N ALA A 344 15.13 -16.29 3.70
CA ALA A 344 14.57 -15.72 4.93
C ALA A 344 13.76 -14.43 4.67
N VAL A 345 13.76 -13.89 3.45
CA VAL A 345 13.06 -12.65 3.09
C VAL A 345 11.66 -12.93 2.54
N ALA A 346 10.66 -12.29 3.10
CA ALA A 346 9.33 -12.14 2.52
C ALA A 346 9.11 -10.71 2.02
N VAL A 347 8.42 -10.55 0.89
CA VAL A 347 8.17 -9.24 0.27
C VAL A 347 6.67 -8.97 0.22
N LEU A 348 6.22 -7.77 0.68
CA LEU A 348 4.81 -7.40 0.75
C LEU A 348 4.57 -6.02 0.11
N HIS A 349 3.92 -5.98 -1.06
CA HIS A 349 3.54 -4.72 -1.73
C HIS A 349 2.26 -4.87 -2.57
N SER A 350 1.72 -3.74 -3.08
CA SER A 350 0.44 -3.72 -3.82
C SER A 350 0.52 -4.48 -5.15
N GLY A 351 1.66 -4.47 -5.82
CA GLY A 351 1.87 -5.13 -7.12
C GLY A 351 1.86 -6.68 -7.09
N LEU A 352 1.88 -7.29 -5.91
CA LEU A 352 1.69 -8.73 -5.77
C LEU A 352 0.23 -9.11 -5.99
N SER A 353 0.00 -10.23 -6.66
CA SER A 353 -1.32 -10.85 -6.76
C SER A 353 -1.85 -11.25 -5.36
N SER A 354 -3.16 -11.39 -5.24
CA SER A 354 -3.79 -11.79 -3.96
C SER A 354 -3.27 -13.15 -3.46
N GLY A 355 -2.93 -14.06 -4.38
CA GLY A 355 -2.35 -15.36 -4.02
C GLY A 355 -0.90 -15.25 -3.53
N GLU A 356 -0.06 -14.43 -4.19
CA GLU A 356 1.32 -14.17 -3.76
C GLU A 356 1.35 -13.51 -2.37
N LYS A 357 0.50 -12.49 -2.13
CA LYS A 357 0.36 -11.85 -0.80
C LYS A 357 -0.03 -12.85 0.29
N TYR A 358 -0.95 -13.75 -0.02
CA TYR A 358 -1.39 -14.78 0.92
C TYR A 358 -0.29 -15.80 1.22
N ASP A 359 0.47 -16.20 0.21
CA ASP A 359 1.57 -17.16 0.36
C ASP A 359 2.72 -16.55 1.17
N GLU A 360 3.12 -15.30 0.88
CA GLU A 360 4.14 -14.58 1.67
C GLU A 360 3.68 -14.37 3.13
N TRP A 361 2.42 -13.97 3.35
CA TRP A 361 1.85 -13.81 4.68
C TRP A 361 1.92 -15.11 5.50
N ARG A 362 1.62 -16.27 4.89
CA ARG A 362 1.73 -17.56 5.56
C ARG A 362 3.16 -17.95 5.88
N ARG A 363 4.12 -17.68 4.99
CA ARG A 363 5.55 -17.89 5.25
C ARG A 363 6.00 -17.12 6.49
N ILE A 364 5.56 -15.87 6.62
CA ILE A 364 5.85 -15.04 7.81
C ILE A 364 5.19 -15.64 9.06
N GLN A 365 3.91 -15.98 9.00
CA GLN A 365 3.16 -16.54 10.12
C GLN A 365 3.78 -17.85 10.64
N ARG A 366 4.30 -18.70 9.75
CA ARG A 366 4.96 -19.96 10.08
C ARG A 366 6.39 -19.78 10.59
N GLY A 367 6.97 -18.59 10.48
CA GLY A 367 8.36 -18.32 10.85
C GLY A 367 9.38 -18.77 9.79
N GLU A 368 8.93 -19.09 8.58
CA GLU A 368 9.80 -19.45 7.44
C GLU A 368 10.51 -18.22 6.87
N ALA A 369 9.95 -17.04 7.08
CA ALA A 369 10.55 -15.75 6.75
C ALA A 369 10.83 -14.96 8.04
N GLN A 370 12.08 -14.52 8.19
CA GLN A 370 12.57 -13.78 9.36
C GLN A 370 12.76 -12.30 9.07
N VAL A 371 12.87 -11.92 7.79
CA VAL A 371 12.95 -10.54 7.32
C VAL A 371 11.74 -10.25 6.46
N VAL A 372 11.03 -9.18 6.77
CA VAL A 372 9.94 -8.69 5.92
C VAL A 372 10.33 -7.35 5.35
N VAL A 373 10.27 -7.23 4.03
CA VAL A 373 10.41 -5.95 3.31
C VAL A 373 9.09 -5.63 2.63
N GLY A 374 8.61 -4.42 2.81
CA GLY A 374 7.37 -4.08 2.15
C GLY A 374 6.93 -2.63 2.28
N ALA A 375 5.83 -2.32 1.59
CA ALA A 375 5.19 -1.02 1.64
C ALA A 375 4.44 -0.82 2.97
N ARG A 376 3.74 0.30 3.11
CA ARG A 376 2.98 0.70 4.31
C ARG A 376 2.26 -0.45 5.02
N SER A 377 1.54 -1.30 4.29
CA SER A 377 0.75 -2.40 4.87
C SER A 377 1.59 -3.52 5.47
N ALA A 378 2.88 -3.64 5.12
CA ALA A 378 3.79 -4.61 5.70
C ALA A 378 4.02 -4.38 7.20
N VAL A 379 3.68 -3.20 7.73
CA VAL A 379 3.72 -2.90 9.16
C VAL A 379 2.85 -3.85 9.99
N PHE A 380 1.90 -4.55 9.38
CA PHE A 380 1.04 -5.56 10.02
C PHE A 380 1.51 -7.00 9.81
N ALA A 381 2.67 -7.21 9.20
CA ALA A 381 3.22 -8.55 9.00
C ALA A 381 3.32 -9.33 10.34
N PRO A 382 2.83 -10.59 10.41
CA PRO A 382 2.74 -11.35 11.65
C PRO A 382 4.10 -11.95 12.07
N LEU A 383 5.13 -11.10 12.14
CA LEU A 383 6.46 -11.46 12.63
C LEU A 383 6.41 -11.78 14.11
N LYS A 384 7.06 -12.85 14.50
CA LYS A 384 7.26 -13.25 15.90
C LYS A 384 8.63 -12.76 16.35
N ASN A 385 8.77 -12.41 17.63
CA ASN A 385 10.05 -11.99 18.24
C ASN A 385 10.75 -10.88 17.44
N LEU A 386 10.03 -9.80 17.15
CA LEU A 386 10.54 -8.68 16.37
C LEU A 386 11.67 -7.97 17.13
N GLY A 387 12.85 -7.86 16.50
CA GLY A 387 14.05 -7.27 17.10
C GLY A 387 14.44 -5.92 16.52
N LEU A 388 13.98 -5.59 15.31
CA LEU A 388 14.31 -4.32 14.66
C LEU A 388 13.22 -3.92 13.67
N ILE A 389 12.83 -2.65 13.70
CA ILE A 389 11.97 -2.04 12.70
C ILE A 389 12.74 -0.93 12.00
N VAL A 390 12.85 -1.01 10.68
CA VAL A 390 13.44 0.01 9.82
C VAL A 390 12.34 0.66 8.99
N MET A 391 12.34 1.96 8.87
CA MET A 391 11.45 2.72 8.01
C MET A 391 12.30 3.66 7.14
N ASP A 392 12.51 3.26 5.88
CA ASP A 392 13.27 4.07 4.93
C ASP A 392 12.40 5.19 4.34
N GLU A 393 13.02 6.32 3.98
CA GLU A 393 12.35 7.54 3.49
C GLU A 393 11.14 7.90 4.38
N GLU A 394 11.34 8.02 5.70
CA GLU A 394 10.29 8.17 6.72
C GLU A 394 9.35 9.36 6.49
N HIS A 395 9.83 10.38 5.74
CA HIS A 395 9.09 11.60 5.41
C HIS A 395 7.98 11.37 4.36
N GLU A 396 7.93 10.17 3.74
CA GLU A 396 7.00 9.89 2.67
C GLU A 396 5.54 9.88 3.11
N SER A 397 4.73 10.66 2.39
CA SER A 397 3.28 10.77 2.66
C SER A 397 2.53 9.45 2.48
N THR A 398 3.04 8.54 1.67
CA THR A 398 2.43 7.22 1.39
C THR A 398 2.36 6.30 2.61
N TYR A 399 3.09 6.60 3.68
CA TYR A 399 2.98 5.90 4.96
C TYR A 399 1.71 6.23 5.76
N LYS A 400 0.98 7.28 5.42
CA LYS A 400 -0.36 7.58 5.91
C LYS A 400 -1.41 6.91 5.01
N GLN A 401 -2.45 6.31 5.60
CA GLN A 401 -3.59 5.78 4.88
C GLN A 401 -4.71 6.81 4.81
N ASP A 402 -5.26 7.05 3.61
CA ASP A 402 -6.33 8.01 3.39
C ASP A 402 -7.71 7.47 3.81
N ASP A 403 -7.93 6.17 3.62
CA ASP A 403 -9.16 5.48 4.01
C ASP A 403 -9.09 4.95 5.45
N ALA A 404 -10.26 4.70 6.04
CA ALA A 404 -10.34 4.14 7.39
C ALA A 404 -9.79 2.70 7.44
N PRO A 405 -9.01 2.38 8.47
CA PRO A 405 -8.47 3.25 9.52
C PRO A 405 -7.35 4.14 8.94
N ARG A 406 -7.43 5.45 9.22
CA ARG A 406 -6.47 6.45 8.71
C ARG A 406 -5.18 6.45 9.52
N TYR A 407 -4.49 5.29 9.56
CA TYR A 407 -3.26 5.14 10.33
C TYR A 407 -2.05 5.69 9.60
N HIS A 408 -1.02 6.05 10.36
CA HIS A 408 0.33 6.29 9.87
C HIS A 408 1.23 5.11 10.28
N ALA A 409 1.96 4.51 9.31
CA ALA A 409 2.79 3.33 9.58
C ALA A 409 3.84 3.57 10.67
N ARG A 410 4.39 4.80 10.79
CA ARG A 410 5.32 5.17 11.87
C ARG A 410 4.68 4.99 13.26
N GLN A 411 3.43 5.38 13.45
CA GLN A 411 2.75 5.22 14.74
C GLN A 411 2.54 3.75 15.09
N VAL A 412 2.20 2.93 14.09
CA VAL A 412 2.09 1.47 14.26
C VAL A 412 3.46 0.86 14.57
N ALA A 413 4.52 1.28 13.87
CA ALA A 413 5.89 0.83 14.13
C ALA A 413 6.33 1.14 15.56
N LEU A 414 6.07 2.36 16.06
CA LEU A 414 6.36 2.77 17.43
C LEU A 414 5.54 1.99 18.47
N TRP A 415 4.29 1.64 18.15
CA TRP A 415 3.49 0.78 19.03
C TRP A 415 4.07 -0.64 19.07
N ARG A 416 4.43 -1.22 17.93
CA ARG A 416 5.06 -2.54 17.83
C ARG A 416 6.42 -2.59 18.53
N SER A 417 7.21 -1.53 18.40
CA SER A 417 8.49 -1.37 19.11
C SER A 417 8.30 -1.54 20.63
N ARG A 418 7.30 -0.86 21.19
CA ARG A 418 6.97 -0.99 22.62
C ARG A 418 6.45 -2.37 23.00
N TYR A 419 5.68 -3.00 22.12
CA TYR A 419 5.14 -4.34 22.35
C TYR A 419 6.25 -5.40 22.37
N HIS A 420 7.25 -5.29 21.50
CA HIS A 420 8.34 -6.25 21.35
C HIS A 420 9.62 -5.84 22.08
N ASN A 421 9.68 -4.66 22.69
CA ASN A 421 10.90 -4.08 23.26
C ASN A 421 12.05 -4.08 22.24
N CYS A 422 11.86 -3.40 21.11
CA CYS A 422 12.85 -3.34 20.04
C CYS A 422 13.00 -1.92 19.48
N PRO A 423 14.19 -1.54 18.96
CA PRO A 423 14.40 -0.23 18.38
C PRO A 423 13.67 -0.03 17.04
N VAL A 424 13.44 1.26 16.73
CA VAL A 424 12.95 1.72 15.41
C VAL A 424 14.00 2.65 14.79
N VAL A 425 14.34 2.41 13.53
CA VAL A 425 15.22 3.27 12.74
C VAL A 425 14.38 3.96 11.67
N LEU A 426 14.30 5.29 11.76
CA LEU A 426 13.66 6.16 10.79
C LEU A 426 14.75 6.77 9.90
N GLY A 427 14.84 6.37 8.64
CA GLY A 427 15.88 6.82 7.74
C GLY A 427 15.39 7.83 6.71
N SER A 428 16.16 8.88 6.50
CA SER A 428 15.89 9.88 5.46
C SER A 428 17.12 10.71 5.12
N ALA A 429 17.19 11.23 3.90
CA ALA A 429 18.11 12.30 3.52
C ALA A 429 17.51 13.69 3.84
N THR A 430 16.20 13.78 3.88
CA THR A 430 15.42 14.99 4.14
C THR A 430 14.31 14.66 5.12
N PRO A 431 14.61 14.44 6.40
CA PRO A 431 13.64 14.05 7.40
C PRO A 431 12.42 14.99 7.44
N SER A 432 11.27 14.46 7.83
CA SER A 432 10.10 15.30 8.11
C SER A 432 10.41 16.25 9.28
N LEU A 433 9.89 17.47 9.21
CA LEU A 433 10.14 18.47 10.26
C LEU A 433 9.68 17.97 11.63
N GLU A 434 8.63 17.17 11.70
CA GLU A 434 8.13 16.56 12.92
C GLU A 434 9.12 15.54 13.51
N THR A 435 9.73 14.71 12.66
CA THR A 435 10.74 13.71 13.10
C THR A 435 12.03 14.41 13.52
N ARG A 436 12.49 15.38 12.73
CA ARG A 436 13.72 16.13 13.02
C ARG A 436 13.59 16.96 14.30
N ALA A 437 12.43 17.59 14.54
CA ALA A 437 12.14 18.31 15.78
C ALA A 437 12.13 17.39 17.01
N ARG A 438 11.65 16.14 16.89
CA ARG A 438 11.72 15.16 17.98
C ARG A 438 13.17 14.74 18.27
N ALA A 439 13.98 14.60 17.23
CA ALA A 439 15.39 14.29 17.39
C ALA A 439 16.14 15.45 18.07
N GLU A 440 15.86 16.70 17.70
CA GLU A 440 16.44 17.88 18.32
C GLU A 440 16.08 18.03 19.81
N LYS A 441 14.87 17.61 20.18
CA LYS A 441 14.41 17.57 21.58
C LYS A 441 14.89 16.34 22.36
N GLY A 442 15.70 15.47 21.77
CA GLY A 442 16.18 14.25 22.40
C GLY A 442 15.12 13.13 22.58
N VAL A 443 13.92 13.29 21.99
CA VAL A 443 12.90 12.24 21.98
C VAL A 443 13.30 11.09 21.05
N TYR A 444 13.97 11.41 19.93
CA TYR A 444 14.62 10.44 19.05
C TYR A 444 16.13 10.65 19.11
N GLN A 445 16.89 9.59 18.99
CA GLN A 445 18.34 9.65 18.91
C GLN A 445 18.78 9.90 17.46
N ARG A 446 19.48 11.00 17.22
CA ARG A 446 19.96 11.33 15.87
C ARG A 446 21.28 10.60 15.58
N LEU A 447 21.31 9.89 14.46
CA LEU A 447 22.50 9.31 13.84
C LEU A 447 22.74 10.04 12.51
N LEU A 448 23.88 10.68 12.36
CA LEU A 448 24.19 11.48 11.17
C LEU A 448 25.21 10.76 10.29
N LEU A 449 24.91 10.66 9.00
CA LEU A 449 25.81 10.23 7.93
C LEU A 449 26.01 11.42 6.99
N ALA A 450 26.97 12.26 7.30
CA ALA A 450 27.17 13.55 6.63
C ALA A 450 27.75 13.39 5.23
N ASP A 451 28.58 12.36 5.01
CA ASP A 451 29.33 12.16 3.79
C ASP A 451 28.77 11.07 2.89
N ARG A 452 28.97 11.22 1.58
CA ARG A 452 28.78 10.13 0.61
C ARG A 452 29.87 9.06 0.80
N VAL A 453 29.51 7.79 0.58
CA VAL A 453 30.47 6.67 0.66
C VAL A 453 31.71 6.90 -0.20
N ASN A 454 31.55 7.47 -1.39
CA ASN A 454 32.65 7.79 -2.31
C ASN A 454 33.34 9.15 -2.03
N ARG A 455 32.98 9.86 -0.97
CA ARG A 455 33.47 11.19 -0.55
C ARG A 455 33.38 12.25 -1.66
N ARG A 456 32.54 12.07 -2.68
CA ARG A 456 32.35 13.04 -3.76
C ARG A 456 31.35 14.13 -3.36
N PRO A 457 31.53 15.36 -3.84
CA PRO A 457 30.58 16.44 -3.58
C PRO A 457 29.21 16.12 -4.19
N LEU A 458 28.19 16.72 -3.65
CA LEU A 458 26.84 16.72 -4.23
C LEU A 458 26.87 17.44 -5.58
N PRO A 459 25.96 17.10 -6.52
CA PRO A 459 25.96 17.72 -7.84
C PRO A 459 25.68 19.21 -7.77
N LYS A 460 26.26 19.97 -8.71
CA LYS A 460 25.98 21.41 -8.83
C LYS A 460 24.54 21.60 -9.29
N VAL A 461 23.82 22.49 -8.61
CA VAL A 461 22.44 22.85 -8.95
C VAL A 461 22.37 24.26 -9.52
N SER A 462 21.82 24.40 -10.72
CA SER A 462 21.58 25.69 -11.39
C SER A 462 20.08 25.97 -11.44
N ILE A 463 19.65 27.12 -10.95
CA ILE A 463 18.27 27.59 -11.05
C ILE A 463 18.12 28.40 -12.33
N ILE A 464 17.06 28.14 -13.09
CA ILE A 464 16.72 28.85 -14.31
C ILE A 464 15.39 29.58 -14.11
N ASP A 465 15.42 30.90 -14.31
CA ASP A 465 14.23 31.75 -14.26
C ASP A 465 13.45 31.66 -15.59
N MET A 466 12.38 30.88 -15.59
CA MET A 466 11.56 30.68 -16.77
C MET A 466 10.85 31.94 -17.26
N LYS A 467 10.66 32.97 -16.41
CA LYS A 467 10.13 34.27 -16.88
C LYS A 467 11.09 34.96 -17.84
N LYS A 468 12.40 34.89 -17.56
CA LYS A 468 13.42 35.47 -18.42
C LYS A 468 13.61 34.65 -19.71
N GLU A 469 13.60 33.33 -19.59
CA GLU A 469 13.68 32.42 -20.75
C GLU A 469 12.55 32.67 -21.75
N MET A 470 11.30 32.75 -21.28
CA MET A 470 10.14 32.99 -22.14
C MET A 470 10.09 34.38 -22.79
N GLN A 471 10.81 35.37 -22.25
CA GLN A 471 10.95 36.68 -22.88
C GLN A 471 11.96 36.68 -24.04
N GLN A 472 12.93 35.75 -24.00
CA GLN A 472 14.02 35.69 -24.98
C GLN A 472 13.79 34.62 -26.07
N HIS A 473 13.02 33.60 -25.75
CA HIS A 473 12.78 32.44 -26.61
C HIS A 473 11.28 32.13 -26.73
N ALA A 474 10.90 31.37 -27.76
CA ALA A 474 9.53 30.92 -27.91
C ALA A 474 9.06 30.07 -26.73
N GLU A 475 7.73 30.01 -26.51
CA GLU A 475 7.13 29.18 -25.48
C GLU A 475 7.56 27.70 -25.63
N SER A 476 8.48 27.25 -24.79
CA SER A 476 8.95 25.87 -24.68
C SER A 476 8.94 25.41 -23.24
N ASN A 477 8.77 24.09 -23.03
CA ASN A 477 8.94 23.48 -21.71
C ASN A 477 10.42 23.37 -21.32
N PHE A 478 11.32 23.64 -22.25
CA PHE A 478 12.76 23.50 -22.07
C PHE A 478 13.44 24.87 -22.21
N SER A 479 14.25 25.22 -21.21
CA SER A 479 15.13 26.39 -21.30
C SER A 479 16.33 26.12 -22.21
N ALA A 480 16.86 27.16 -22.83
CA ALA A 480 18.03 27.06 -23.69
C ALA A 480 19.26 26.42 -22.96
N PRO A 481 19.60 26.80 -21.71
CA PRO A 481 20.70 26.15 -21.00
C PRO A 481 20.47 24.64 -20.74
N LEU A 482 19.23 24.20 -20.51
CA LEU A 482 18.93 22.79 -20.31
C LEU A 482 19.06 22.00 -21.63
N LEU A 483 18.59 22.56 -22.75
CA LEU A 483 18.72 21.93 -24.08
C LEU A 483 20.19 21.75 -24.47
N VAL A 484 21.02 22.78 -24.30
CA VAL A 484 22.46 22.70 -24.56
C VAL A 484 23.11 21.62 -23.70
N ALA A 485 22.72 21.52 -22.41
CA ALA A 485 23.25 20.47 -21.54
C ALA A 485 22.79 19.07 -21.94
N LEU A 486 21.55 18.90 -22.42
CA LEU A 486 21.03 17.61 -22.92
C LEU A 486 21.82 17.16 -24.15
N GLN A 487 22.04 18.06 -25.12
CA GLN A 487 22.80 17.79 -26.32
C GLN A 487 24.24 17.39 -26.01
N ASP A 488 24.94 18.13 -25.11
CA ASP A 488 26.29 17.77 -24.65
C ASP A 488 26.35 16.36 -24.02
N ARG A 489 25.29 15.93 -23.29
CA ARG A 489 25.24 14.57 -22.73
C ARG A 489 25.01 13.49 -23.79
N LEU A 490 24.18 13.77 -24.80
CA LEU A 490 24.01 12.86 -25.95
C LEU A 490 25.34 12.64 -26.70
N GLU A 491 26.07 13.72 -26.99
CA GLU A 491 27.38 13.66 -27.64
C GLU A 491 28.40 12.84 -26.83
N ARG A 492 28.31 12.87 -25.49
CA ARG A 492 29.17 12.11 -24.57
C ARG A 492 28.69 10.71 -24.27
N HIS A 493 27.57 10.26 -24.85
CA HIS A 493 26.89 9.01 -24.49
C HIS A 493 26.62 8.87 -22.99
N GLU A 494 26.22 9.96 -22.36
CA GLU A 494 25.82 10.04 -20.95
C GLU A 494 24.30 10.15 -20.87
N GLN A 495 23.75 9.64 -19.75
CA GLN A 495 22.30 9.59 -19.58
C GLN A 495 21.78 10.81 -18.82
N SER A 496 20.56 11.19 -19.15
CA SER A 496 19.83 12.31 -18.53
C SER A 496 18.49 11.87 -17.93
N VAL A 497 18.09 12.50 -16.82
CA VAL A 497 16.79 12.29 -16.20
C VAL A 497 16.02 13.60 -16.15
N LEU A 498 14.81 13.62 -16.71
CA LEU A 498 13.96 14.79 -16.75
C LEU A 498 12.70 14.58 -15.91
N MET A 499 12.57 15.36 -14.85
CA MET A 499 11.45 15.30 -13.94
C MET A 499 10.41 16.37 -14.26
N LEU A 500 9.20 15.93 -14.56
CA LEU A 500 8.03 16.77 -14.59
C LEU A 500 7.25 16.62 -13.28
N ASN A 501 7.36 17.59 -12.38
CA ASN A 501 6.63 17.56 -11.12
C ASN A 501 5.15 17.89 -11.34
N ARG A 502 4.37 16.91 -11.85
CA ARG A 502 2.98 17.14 -12.15
C ARG A 502 2.06 16.08 -11.53
N ARG A 503 1.61 16.37 -10.30
CA ARG A 503 0.34 15.84 -9.79
C ARG A 503 -0.67 16.98 -9.86
N GLY A 504 -1.69 16.86 -10.73
CA GLY A 504 -2.87 17.71 -10.68
C GLY A 504 -3.21 18.55 -11.90
N TYR A 505 -2.40 18.56 -12.95
CA TYR A 505 -2.81 19.12 -14.25
C TYR A 505 -2.68 18.07 -15.34
N SER A 506 -3.60 17.15 -15.35
CA SER A 506 -3.92 16.35 -16.52
C SER A 506 -4.32 17.27 -17.67
N SER A 507 -4.05 16.85 -18.89
CA SER A 507 -4.53 17.53 -20.10
C SER A 507 -6.05 17.66 -19.98
N PHE A 508 -6.53 18.87 -19.73
CA PHE A 508 -7.93 19.17 -19.68
C PHE A 508 -8.33 19.89 -20.97
N VAL A 509 -9.59 19.81 -21.29
CA VAL A 509 -10.13 20.50 -22.45
C VAL A 509 -10.60 21.88 -22.03
N LEU A 510 -10.05 22.93 -22.70
CA LEU A 510 -10.36 24.34 -22.49
C LEU A 510 -10.86 24.96 -23.78
N CYS A 511 -11.94 25.72 -23.70
CA CYS A 511 -12.36 26.59 -24.79
C CYS A 511 -11.60 27.92 -24.73
N ARG A 512 -10.93 28.30 -25.83
CA ARG A 512 -10.17 29.55 -25.91
C ARG A 512 -11.05 30.81 -26.00
N ASP A 513 -12.27 30.67 -26.49
CA ASP A 513 -13.17 31.78 -26.69
C ASP A 513 -13.93 32.17 -25.41
N CYS A 514 -14.35 31.20 -24.58
CA CYS A 514 -15.15 31.48 -23.40
C CYS A 514 -14.54 31.00 -22.09
N GLY A 515 -13.35 30.38 -22.10
CA GLY A 515 -12.70 29.88 -20.91
C GLY A 515 -13.34 28.64 -20.29
N PHE A 516 -14.31 28.00 -20.95
CA PHE A 516 -14.98 26.82 -20.45
C PHE A 516 -13.99 25.65 -20.29
N VAL A 517 -13.98 25.05 -19.12
CA VAL A 517 -13.20 23.82 -18.80
C VAL A 517 -14.17 22.65 -18.62
N LEU A 518 -13.91 21.56 -19.34
CA LEU A 518 -14.72 20.34 -19.23
C LEU A 518 -14.54 19.69 -17.86
N LYS A 519 -15.59 19.70 -17.06
CA LYS A 519 -15.59 19.18 -15.68
C LYS A 519 -16.37 17.87 -15.58
N CYS A 520 -16.00 17.04 -14.63
CA CYS A 520 -16.74 15.84 -14.31
C CYS A 520 -18.14 16.18 -13.78
N PRO A 521 -19.21 15.53 -14.28
CA PRO A 521 -20.57 15.79 -13.79
C PRO A 521 -20.79 15.33 -12.35
N ASN A 522 -19.94 14.45 -11.83
CA ASN A 522 -20.05 13.86 -10.49
C ASN A 522 -19.04 14.45 -9.48
N CYS A 523 -18.00 15.16 -9.97
CA CYS A 523 -16.90 15.67 -9.15
C CYS A 523 -16.56 17.10 -9.57
N ASP A 524 -16.14 17.95 -8.65
CA ASP A 524 -15.73 19.33 -8.97
C ASP A 524 -14.29 19.40 -9.44
N ILE A 525 -13.94 18.56 -10.41
CA ILE A 525 -12.62 18.54 -11.04
C ILE A 525 -12.75 18.50 -12.56
N SER A 526 -11.74 18.99 -13.25
CA SER A 526 -11.65 18.84 -14.71
C SER A 526 -11.47 17.36 -15.07
N LEU A 527 -12.05 16.94 -16.18
CA LEU A 527 -11.79 15.66 -16.78
C LEU A 527 -10.40 15.65 -17.42
N THR A 528 -9.77 14.50 -17.40
CA THR A 528 -8.45 14.23 -17.95
C THR A 528 -8.57 13.56 -19.30
N LEU A 529 -7.81 14.02 -20.28
CA LEU A 529 -7.65 13.35 -21.55
C LEU A 529 -6.81 12.09 -21.42
N HIS A 530 -7.31 10.96 -21.92
CA HIS A 530 -6.60 9.71 -22.12
C HIS A 530 -6.43 9.42 -23.61
N MET A 531 -5.21 9.53 -24.12
CA MET A 531 -4.91 9.35 -25.54
C MET A 531 -5.05 7.88 -25.98
N ASP A 532 -4.77 6.93 -25.10
CA ASP A 532 -4.92 5.50 -25.33
C ASP A 532 -6.34 5.06 -25.68
N THR A 533 -7.34 5.74 -25.10
CA THR A 533 -8.77 5.47 -25.31
C THR A 533 -9.47 6.58 -26.09
N HIS A 534 -8.81 7.69 -26.39
CA HIS A 534 -9.39 8.91 -26.95
C HIS A 534 -10.65 9.40 -26.21
N THR A 535 -10.61 9.36 -24.87
CA THR A 535 -11.72 9.74 -24.00
C THR A 535 -11.28 10.68 -22.89
N MET A 536 -12.26 11.39 -22.33
CA MET A 536 -12.11 12.23 -21.15
C MET A 536 -12.52 11.43 -19.91
N LYS A 537 -11.61 11.25 -18.93
CA LYS A 537 -11.87 10.45 -17.71
C LYS A 537 -11.71 11.24 -16.43
N CYS A 538 -12.53 10.90 -15.45
CA CYS A 538 -12.40 11.38 -14.09
C CYS A 538 -11.61 10.36 -13.24
N HIS A 539 -10.46 10.73 -12.72
CA HIS A 539 -9.63 9.86 -11.87
C HIS A 539 -10.21 9.59 -10.47
N TYR A 540 -11.29 10.31 -10.07
CA TYR A 540 -11.93 10.13 -8.75
C TYR A 540 -13.11 9.16 -8.79
N CYS A 541 -14.00 9.30 -9.79
CA CYS A 541 -15.21 8.47 -9.86
C CYS A 541 -15.24 7.51 -11.06
N GLY A 542 -14.23 7.56 -11.92
CA GLY A 542 -14.16 6.73 -13.12
C GLY A 542 -15.13 7.14 -14.24
N HIS A 543 -15.84 8.30 -14.12
CA HIS A 543 -16.69 8.81 -15.21
C HIS A 543 -15.86 9.00 -16.48
N GLU A 544 -16.38 8.55 -17.61
CA GLU A 544 -15.75 8.61 -18.91
C GLU A 544 -16.72 9.15 -19.95
N GLU A 545 -16.25 10.08 -20.78
CA GLU A 545 -17.05 10.65 -21.87
C GLU A 545 -16.18 10.93 -23.09
N ALA A 546 -16.83 11.10 -24.24
CA ALA A 546 -16.15 11.45 -25.49
C ALA A 546 -15.61 12.88 -25.46
N ILE A 547 -14.55 13.11 -26.23
CA ILE A 547 -13.98 14.45 -26.40
C ILE A 547 -14.97 15.33 -27.17
N PRO A 548 -15.39 16.49 -26.63
CA PRO A 548 -16.32 17.35 -27.34
C PRO A 548 -15.67 18.00 -28.57
N ARG A 549 -16.32 17.94 -29.71
CA ARG A 549 -15.86 18.60 -30.94
C ARG A 549 -16.07 20.11 -30.89
N ASN A 550 -17.13 20.56 -30.25
CA ASN A 550 -17.46 21.97 -30.02
C ASN A 550 -17.60 22.23 -28.53
N CYS A 551 -17.36 23.45 -28.09
CA CYS A 551 -17.53 23.87 -26.73
C CYS A 551 -18.99 23.66 -26.27
N PRO A 552 -19.24 22.90 -25.19
CA PRO A 552 -20.59 22.70 -24.66
C PRO A 552 -21.25 24.02 -24.18
N ASN A 553 -20.46 25.05 -23.85
CA ASN A 553 -20.94 26.32 -23.35
C ASN A 553 -21.24 27.36 -24.47
N CYS A 554 -20.30 27.61 -25.39
CA CYS A 554 -20.43 28.66 -26.41
C CYS A 554 -20.45 28.11 -27.84
N HIS A 555 -20.47 26.79 -28.04
CA HIS A 555 -20.49 26.09 -29.32
C HIS A 555 -19.29 26.36 -30.25
N SER A 556 -18.30 27.08 -29.79
CA SER A 556 -17.07 27.38 -30.52
C SER A 556 -16.30 26.10 -30.87
N ARG A 557 -15.67 26.12 -32.06
CA ARG A 557 -14.70 25.07 -32.44
C ARG A 557 -13.32 25.26 -31.83
N GLN A 558 -13.07 26.36 -31.10
CA GLN A 558 -11.79 26.66 -30.44
C GLN A 558 -11.66 25.97 -29.08
N ILE A 559 -12.28 24.80 -28.95
CA ILE A 559 -12.09 23.93 -27.80
C ILE A 559 -10.87 23.04 -28.08
N ARG A 560 -9.84 23.13 -27.25
CA ARG A 560 -8.57 22.43 -27.44
C ARG A 560 -8.06 21.83 -26.15
N TYR A 561 -7.17 20.88 -26.29
CA TYR A 561 -6.45 20.32 -25.17
C TYR A 561 -5.49 21.36 -24.59
N TYR A 562 -5.56 21.53 -23.28
CA TYR A 562 -4.66 22.39 -22.56
C TYR A 562 -3.93 21.56 -21.50
N GLY A 563 -2.64 21.51 -21.57
CA GLY A 563 -1.82 20.88 -20.57
C GLY A 563 -0.49 20.35 -21.13
N THR A 564 0.55 20.48 -20.33
CA THR A 564 1.86 19.86 -20.56
C THR A 564 1.86 18.52 -19.84
N GLY A 565 1.37 17.44 -20.45
CA GLY A 565 1.55 16.07 -19.94
C GLY A 565 2.96 15.57 -20.26
N THR A 566 3.40 14.48 -19.60
CA THR A 566 4.67 13.81 -19.92
C THR A 566 4.77 13.41 -21.39
N GLU A 567 3.66 13.08 -22.02
CA GLU A 567 3.54 12.74 -23.43
C GLU A 567 3.89 13.92 -24.35
N LYS A 568 3.27 15.11 -24.10
CA LYS A 568 3.57 16.31 -24.86
C LYS A 568 5.03 16.77 -24.69
N VAL A 569 5.56 16.62 -23.48
CA VAL A 569 6.97 16.94 -23.18
C VAL A 569 7.90 15.97 -23.91
N GLU A 570 7.53 14.70 -24.02
CA GLU A 570 8.24 13.67 -24.78
C GLU A 570 8.23 14.02 -26.28
N GLU A 571 7.06 14.36 -26.86
CA GLU A 571 6.91 14.76 -28.26
C GLU A 571 7.76 16.01 -28.57
N GLU A 572 7.64 17.05 -27.76
CA GLU A 572 8.42 18.30 -27.91
C GLU A 572 9.93 18.03 -27.83
N LEU A 573 10.36 17.16 -26.89
CA LEU A 573 11.78 16.82 -26.77
C LEU A 573 12.28 16.00 -27.96
N GLN A 574 11.46 15.10 -28.49
CA GLN A 574 11.80 14.31 -29.67
C GLN A 574 11.96 15.19 -30.92
N ASP A 575 11.14 16.25 -31.05
CA ASP A 575 11.27 17.24 -32.13
C ASP A 575 12.55 18.07 -31.99
N LEU A 576 12.93 18.41 -30.74
CA LEU A 576 14.13 19.22 -30.45
C LEU A 576 15.44 18.41 -30.52
N LEU A 577 15.37 17.11 -30.19
CA LEU A 577 16.49 16.17 -30.17
C LEU A 577 16.12 14.87 -30.91
N PRO A 578 16.06 14.89 -32.26
CA PRO A 578 15.55 13.74 -33.03
C PRO A 578 16.35 12.45 -32.88
N ASP A 579 17.65 12.55 -32.58
CA ASP A 579 18.57 11.42 -32.43
C ASP A 579 18.54 10.79 -31.03
N ALA A 580 17.80 11.37 -30.08
CA ALA A 580 17.76 10.88 -28.70
C ALA A 580 16.77 9.72 -28.54
N ASN A 581 17.20 8.66 -27.89
CA ASN A 581 16.30 7.60 -27.43
C ASN A 581 15.66 7.97 -26.09
N ILE A 582 14.37 8.26 -26.12
CA ILE A 582 13.61 8.74 -24.94
C ILE A 582 12.74 7.62 -24.39
N ILE A 583 12.77 7.42 -23.07
CA ILE A 583 11.83 6.56 -22.33
C ILE A 583 10.98 7.42 -21.43
N ARG A 584 9.65 7.22 -21.48
CA ARG A 584 8.69 7.83 -20.57
C ARG A 584 8.25 6.87 -19.46
N MET A 585 8.32 7.34 -18.22
CA MET A 585 7.89 6.59 -17.03
C MET A 585 6.90 7.39 -16.18
N ASP A 586 5.63 7.07 -16.32
CA ASP A 586 4.52 7.64 -15.58
C ASP A 586 3.50 6.57 -15.16
N ASN A 587 2.39 6.99 -14.57
CA ASN A 587 1.35 6.04 -14.13
C ASN A 587 0.72 5.26 -15.28
N ASP A 588 0.64 5.84 -16.49
CA ASP A 588 0.00 5.21 -17.64
C ASP A 588 0.90 4.14 -18.24
N THR A 589 2.18 4.44 -18.41
CA THR A 589 3.17 3.49 -18.95
C THR A 589 3.49 2.35 -17.97
N THR A 590 3.26 2.54 -16.68
CA THR A 590 3.60 1.56 -15.62
C THR A 590 2.42 0.73 -15.09
N ARG A 591 1.20 0.87 -15.64
CA ARG A 591 -0.01 0.13 -15.19
C ARG A 591 0.10 -1.40 -15.29
N LYS A 592 0.75 -1.91 -16.32
CA LYS A 592 0.89 -3.37 -16.53
C LYS A 592 1.91 -3.96 -15.56
N LYS A 593 1.62 -5.14 -15.00
CA LYS A 593 2.54 -5.87 -14.11
C LYS A 593 3.90 -6.07 -14.82
N GLY A 594 4.97 -5.61 -14.17
CA GLY A 594 6.34 -5.71 -14.68
C GLY A 594 6.78 -4.61 -15.65
N ALA A 595 5.89 -3.72 -16.12
CA ALA A 595 6.26 -2.63 -17.04
C ALA A 595 7.29 -1.68 -16.42
N HIS A 596 7.10 -1.29 -15.16
CA HIS A 596 8.07 -0.47 -14.43
C HIS A 596 9.47 -1.08 -14.40
N ALA A 597 9.59 -2.37 -14.08
CA ALA A 597 10.87 -3.07 -14.04
C ALA A 597 11.52 -3.16 -15.43
N LYS A 598 10.71 -3.37 -16.48
CA LYS A 598 11.19 -3.42 -17.86
C LYS A 598 11.77 -2.09 -18.32
N LEU A 599 11.06 -0.98 -18.10
CA LEU A 599 11.50 0.37 -18.47
C LEU A 599 12.82 0.74 -17.75
N LEU A 600 12.92 0.42 -16.44
CA LEU A 600 14.17 0.64 -15.70
C LEU A 600 15.33 -0.22 -16.19
N ALA A 601 15.07 -1.47 -16.60
CA ALA A 601 16.11 -2.33 -17.17
C ALA A 601 16.61 -1.80 -18.50
N GLN A 602 15.72 -1.34 -19.39
CA GLN A 602 16.07 -0.72 -20.68
C GLN A 602 16.90 0.56 -20.48
N PHE A 603 16.51 1.42 -19.55
CA PHE A 603 17.31 2.61 -19.24
C PHE A 603 18.66 2.24 -18.62
N GLY A 604 18.68 1.27 -17.69
CA GLY A 604 19.91 0.82 -17.05
C GLY A 604 20.89 0.08 -17.97
N SER A 605 20.40 -0.56 -19.05
CA SER A 605 21.26 -1.17 -20.11
C SER A 605 21.87 -0.17 -21.08
N GLY A 606 21.44 1.11 -21.05
CA GLY A 606 21.89 2.13 -21.99
C GLY A 606 21.11 2.13 -23.30
N GLU A 607 19.97 1.42 -23.38
CA GLU A 607 19.09 1.44 -24.56
C GLU A 607 18.40 2.79 -24.78
N ALA A 608 18.39 3.64 -23.74
CA ALA A 608 17.84 4.98 -23.80
C ALA A 608 18.77 6.01 -23.17
N ASP A 609 18.77 7.20 -23.76
CA ASP A 609 19.61 8.34 -23.39
C ASP A 609 18.93 9.22 -22.36
N ILE A 610 17.60 9.39 -22.49
CA ILE A 610 16.81 10.29 -21.66
C ILE A 610 15.63 9.54 -21.03
N LEU A 611 15.48 9.66 -19.71
CA LEU A 611 14.33 9.17 -18.97
C LEU A 611 13.47 10.35 -18.54
N ILE A 612 12.27 10.48 -19.10
CA ILE A 612 11.27 11.46 -18.68
C ILE A 612 10.27 10.80 -17.72
N GLY A 613 9.94 11.47 -16.63
CA GLY A 613 8.91 10.96 -15.78
C GLY A 613 8.44 11.90 -14.67
N THR A 614 7.54 11.39 -13.85
CA THR A 614 6.99 12.10 -12.69
C THR A 614 7.84 11.81 -11.44
N GLN A 615 7.29 12.01 -10.25
CA GLN A 615 7.98 11.70 -8.99
C GLN A 615 8.52 10.26 -8.87
N MET A 616 8.06 9.34 -9.73
CA MET A 616 8.53 7.96 -9.74
C MET A 616 10.02 7.85 -10.06
N ILE A 617 10.55 8.76 -10.90
CA ILE A 617 11.98 8.76 -11.28
C ILE A 617 12.87 9.43 -10.22
N ALA A 618 12.28 10.18 -9.27
CA ALA A 618 13.03 10.80 -8.19
C ALA A 618 13.54 9.80 -7.15
N LYS A 619 13.04 8.55 -7.14
CA LYS A 619 13.22 7.62 -6.04
C LYS A 619 13.70 6.24 -6.49
N GLY A 620 14.53 5.63 -5.66
CA GLY A 620 14.95 4.23 -5.82
C GLY A 620 15.84 3.90 -7.03
N LEU A 621 16.17 4.89 -7.87
CA LEU A 621 16.99 4.70 -9.06
C LEU A 621 18.48 4.93 -8.76
N ASP A 622 19.31 4.01 -9.26
CA ASP A 622 20.76 4.06 -9.11
C ASP A 622 21.40 3.69 -10.46
N PHE A 623 21.59 4.71 -11.28
CA PHE A 623 22.18 4.57 -12.62
C PHE A 623 23.51 5.31 -12.66
N PRO A 624 24.63 4.62 -12.86
CA PRO A 624 25.97 5.20 -12.79
C PRO A 624 26.24 6.19 -13.92
N ASN A 625 25.57 6.09 -15.07
CA ASN A 625 25.79 6.93 -16.24
C ASN A 625 24.93 8.20 -16.27
N VAL A 626 24.05 8.40 -15.24
CA VAL A 626 23.23 9.62 -15.15
C VAL A 626 24.08 10.78 -14.62
N THR A 627 24.39 11.73 -15.49
CA THR A 627 25.20 12.92 -15.18
C THR A 627 24.40 14.22 -15.22
N LEU A 628 23.21 14.22 -15.85
CA LEU A 628 22.32 15.38 -15.92
C LEU A 628 20.95 15.07 -15.37
N VAL A 629 20.44 15.99 -14.56
CA VAL A 629 19.04 15.99 -14.09
C VAL A 629 18.40 17.33 -14.42
N GLY A 630 17.26 17.29 -15.08
CA GLY A 630 16.42 18.46 -15.36
C GLY A 630 15.09 18.39 -14.59
N VAL A 631 14.77 19.42 -13.80
CA VAL A 631 13.45 19.62 -13.22
C VAL A 631 12.71 20.64 -14.08
N LEU A 632 11.71 20.20 -14.83
CA LEU A 632 11.05 21.04 -15.83
C LEU A 632 10.12 22.10 -15.22
N ASN A 633 9.55 21.83 -14.05
CA ASN A 633 8.76 22.81 -13.31
C ASN A 633 8.79 22.52 -11.80
N ALA A 634 9.43 23.39 -11.02
CA ALA A 634 9.50 23.28 -9.57
C ALA A 634 8.32 23.90 -8.84
N ASP A 635 7.50 24.75 -9.50
CA ASP A 635 6.47 25.58 -8.87
C ASP A 635 5.17 24.83 -8.60
N THR A 636 4.91 23.71 -9.29
CA THR A 636 3.63 23.01 -9.24
C THR A 636 3.16 22.67 -7.82
N ALA A 637 4.07 22.21 -6.98
CA ALA A 637 3.74 21.89 -5.59
C ALA A 637 3.66 23.13 -4.70
N LEU A 638 4.42 24.19 -5.00
CA LEU A 638 4.43 25.46 -4.24
C LEU A 638 3.12 26.23 -4.36
N GLY A 639 2.42 26.10 -5.50
CA GLY A 639 1.13 26.73 -5.73
C GLY A 639 -0.04 26.10 -4.98
N LEU A 640 0.15 24.99 -4.26
CA LEU A 640 -0.89 24.35 -3.48
C LEU A 640 -1.12 25.11 -2.15
N PRO A 641 -2.37 25.31 -1.73
CA PRO A 641 -2.69 25.93 -0.46
C PRO A 641 -2.50 24.93 0.70
N ASP A 642 -1.28 24.43 0.88
CA ASP A 642 -0.91 23.43 1.90
C ASP A 642 0.35 23.90 2.61
N PHE A 643 0.31 23.95 3.94
CA PHE A 643 1.45 24.37 4.75
C PHE A 643 2.70 23.48 4.60
N ARG A 644 2.55 22.26 4.04
CA ARG A 644 3.64 21.37 3.70
C ARG A 644 4.17 21.54 2.27
N ALA A 645 3.62 22.46 1.48
CA ALA A 645 3.99 22.66 0.08
C ALA A 645 5.49 22.90 -0.10
N SER A 646 6.04 23.81 0.70
CA SER A 646 7.47 24.15 0.69
C SER A 646 8.37 22.98 1.13
N GLU A 647 7.98 22.28 2.19
CA GLU A 647 8.69 21.09 2.69
C GLU A 647 8.76 19.99 1.62
N ARG A 648 7.62 19.68 0.99
CA ARG A 648 7.54 18.66 -0.08
C ARG A 648 8.35 19.07 -1.32
N THR A 649 8.33 20.35 -1.68
CA THR A 649 9.12 20.86 -2.81
C THR A 649 10.61 20.71 -2.51
N PHE A 650 11.06 21.14 -1.34
CA PHE A 650 12.45 21.00 -0.91
C PHE A 650 12.89 19.52 -0.92
N GLN A 651 12.10 18.62 -0.33
CA GLN A 651 12.39 17.19 -0.28
C GLN A 651 12.50 16.59 -1.69
N LEU A 652 11.57 16.91 -2.57
CA LEU A 652 11.55 16.41 -3.94
C LEU A 652 12.77 16.89 -4.75
N LEU A 653 13.08 18.20 -4.68
CA LEU A 653 14.22 18.79 -5.38
C LEU A 653 15.53 18.20 -4.89
N THR A 654 15.70 18.03 -3.58
CA THR A 654 16.90 17.43 -2.99
C THR A 654 17.05 15.95 -3.37
N GLN A 655 15.96 15.18 -3.37
CA GLN A 655 15.98 13.76 -3.77
C GLN A 655 16.36 13.57 -5.24
N VAL A 656 15.76 14.37 -6.12
CA VAL A 656 16.02 14.32 -7.55
C VAL A 656 17.45 14.78 -7.87
N SER A 657 17.89 15.84 -7.23
CA SER A 657 19.28 16.33 -7.36
C SER A 657 20.28 15.25 -6.99
N GLY A 658 20.00 14.47 -5.96
CA GLY A 658 20.84 13.35 -5.55
C GLY A 658 20.96 12.20 -6.56
N ARG A 659 20.28 12.24 -7.73
CA ARG A 659 20.38 11.19 -8.78
C ARG A 659 21.56 11.43 -9.71
N ALA A 660 21.96 12.68 -9.96
CA ALA A 660 23.11 13.00 -10.80
C ALA A 660 24.45 12.69 -10.10
N GLY A 661 25.42 12.19 -10.86
CA GLY A 661 26.80 12.04 -10.41
C GLY A 661 27.01 11.09 -9.24
N ARG A 662 26.42 9.89 -9.29
CA ARG A 662 26.61 8.88 -8.23
C ARG A 662 27.85 8.02 -8.40
N ALA A 663 28.27 7.82 -9.64
CA ALA A 663 29.46 7.04 -9.95
C ALA A 663 30.72 7.94 -10.06
N GLU A 664 31.55 7.75 -11.07
CA GLU A 664 32.81 8.46 -11.22
C GLU A 664 32.70 9.85 -11.88
N LYS A 665 31.57 10.11 -12.57
CA LYS A 665 31.33 11.34 -13.32
C LYS A 665 30.68 12.42 -12.43
N SER A 666 31.02 13.69 -12.64
CA SER A 666 30.35 14.80 -11.94
C SER A 666 28.93 15.01 -12.48
N GLY A 667 27.97 15.24 -11.58
CA GLY A 667 26.59 15.50 -11.95
C GLY A 667 26.26 16.99 -11.99
N HIS A 668 25.29 17.36 -12.86
CA HIS A 668 24.71 18.70 -12.92
C HIS A 668 23.19 18.62 -12.85
N VAL A 669 22.56 19.56 -12.16
CA VAL A 669 21.12 19.64 -12.02
C VAL A 669 20.64 21.01 -12.49
N TYR A 670 19.64 21.05 -13.36
CA TYR A 670 18.92 22.26 -13.74
C TYR A 670 17.52 22.23 -13.16
N ILE A 671 17.18 23.31 -12.43
CA ILE A 671 15.83 23.49 -11.87
C ILE A 671 15.18 24.68 -12.58
N GLN A 672 14.20 24.42 -13.40
CA GLN A 672 13.38 25.44 -14.06
C GLN A 672 12.22 25.86 -13.14
N THR A 673 12.07 27.16 -12.93
CA THR A 673 11.05 27.73 -12.03
C THR A 673 10.66 29.15 -12.43
N PHE A 674 9.41 29.52 -12.13
CA PHE A 674 8.92 30.89 -12.21
C PHE A 674 9.15 31.70 -10.92
N ASN A 675 9.59 31.02 -9.83
CA ASN A 675 9.84 31.63 -8.52
C ASN A 675 11.27 31.34 -8.03
N PRO A 676 12.33 31.84 -8.73
CA PRO A 676 13.72 31.49 -8.44
C PRO A 676 14.18 31.93 -7.04
N ASP A 677 13.52 32.90 -6.44
CA ASP A 677 13.85 33.42 -5.10
C ASP A 677 13.10 32.75 -3.96
N HIS A 678 12.25 31.76 -4.25
CA HIS A 678 11.53 31.04 -3.21
C HIS A 678 12.52 30.26 -2.32
N TYR A 679 12.43 30.45 -0.99
CA TYR A 679 13.39 29.90 -0.03
C TYR A 679 13.59 28.37 -0.16
N ALA A 680 12.52 27.59 -0.37
CA ALA A 680 12.63 26.14 -0.52
C ALA A 680 13.51 25.75 -1.73
N ILE A 681 13.43 26.50 -2.84
CA ILE A 681 14.24 26.29 -4.04
C ILE A 681 15.71 26.73 -3.76
N ARG A 682 15.90 27.87 -3.10
CA ARG A 682 17.24 28.36 -2.73
C ARG A 682 17.99 27.43 -1.80
N PHE A 683 17.34 26.93 -0.74
CA PHE A 683 17.96 25.94 0.13
C PHE A 683 18.23 24.62 -0.60
N ALA A 684 17.34 24.18 -1.50
CA ALA A 684 17.58 22.98 -2.32
C ALA A 684 18.75 23.14 -3.29
N GLN A 685 18.98 24.37 -3.83
CA GLN A 685 20.15 24.71 -4.65
C GLN A 685 21.46 24.42 -3.94
N HIS A 686 21.53 24.72 -2.65
CA HIS A 686 22.73 24.55 -1.82
C HIS A 686 22.75 23.24 -1.04
N HIS A 687 21.75 22.35 -1.23
CA HIS A 687 21.55 21.12 -0.44
C HIS A 687 21.52 21.38 1.08
N ASP A 688 21.08 22.58 1.47
CA ASP A 688 21.08 23.04 2.86
C ASP A 688 19.76 22.67 3.58
N TYR A 689 19.71 21.45 4.08
CA TYR A 689 18.57 20.99 4.88
C TYR A 689 18.48 21.70 6.23
N GLU A 690 19.61 21.99 6.89
CA GLU A 690 19.62 22.65 8.21
C GLU A 690 19.10 24.10 8.13
N GLY A 691 19.50 24.85 7.10
CA GLY A 691 18.96 26.18 6.84
C GLY A 691 17.47 26.15 6.52
N PHE A 692 17.04 25.21 5.67
CA PHE A 692 15.62 24.99 5.37
C PHE A 692 14.83 24.64 6.64
N PHE A 693 15.30 23.69 7.44
CA PHE A 693 14.67 23.27 8.69
C PHE A 693 14.45 24.47 9.63
N LYS A 694 15.49 25.24 9.89
CA LYS A 694 15.42 26.41 10.78
C LYS A 694 14.42 27.46 10.28
N TYR A 695 14.44 27.77 8.98
CA TYR A 695 13.54 28.75 8.39
C TYR A 695 12.08 28.27 8.44
N GLU A 696 11.81 27.06 7.95
CA GLU A 696 10.47 26.50 7.89
C GLU A 696 9.87 26.32 9.29
N MET A 697 10.67 25.93 10.29
CA MET A 697 10.23 25.82 11.68
C MET A 697 9.76 27.17 12.25
N GLN A 698 10.41 28.29 11.89
CA GLN A 698 9.93 29.62 12.27
C GLN A 698 8.57 29.93 11.62
N MET A 699 8.41 29.61 10.34
CA MET A 699 7.13 29.80 9.63
C MET A 699 6.01 28.97 10.24
N ARG A 700 6.30 27.68 10.58
CA ARG A 700 5.34 26.79 11.26
C ARG A 700 4.98 27.29 12.67
N HIS A 701 5.92 27.83 13.39
CA HIS A 701 5.67 28.42 14.71
C HIS A 701 4.72 29.61 14.60
N ARG A 702 4.99 30.56 13.70
CA ARG A 702 4.13 31.75 13.48
C ARG A 702 2.72 31.37 13.01
N GLY A 703 2.61 30.37 12.13
CA GLY A 703 1.32 29.89 11.60
C GLY A 703 0.58 28.93 12.53
N GLY A 704 1.19 28.53 13.66
CA GLY A 704 0.62 27.54 14.57
C GLY A 704 0.39 26.20 13.89
N TYR A 705 1.35 25.71 13.08
CA TYR A 705 1.28 24.42 12.39
C TYR A 705 2.12 23.33 13.06
N PRO A 706 1.92 22.05 12.71
CA PRO A 706 2.81 20.98 13.15
C PRO A 706 4.29 21.28 12.83
N PRO A 707 5.22 20.97 13.72
CA PRO A 707 5.12 20.19 14.95
C PRO A 707 4.74 20.97 16.21
N TYR A 708 4.43 22.26 16.13
CA TYR A 708 4.08 23.08 17.31
C TYR A 708 2.64 22.87 17.78
N TYR A 709 1.75 22.47 16.87
CA TYR A 709 0.37 22.11 17.15
C TYR A 709 0.07 20.73 16.58
N PHE A 710 -0.74 19.98 17.28
CA PHE A 710 -1.39 18.79 16.72
C PHE A 710 -2.64 19.18 15.97
N THR A 711 -3.04 18.36 15.02
CA THR A 711 -4.23 18.64 14.20
C THR A 711 -5.14 17.44 14.09
N VAL A 712 -6.45 17.70 14.08
CA VAL A 712 -7.48 16.72 13.75
C VAL A 712 -8.42 17.35 12.73
N GLN A 713 -8.69 16.62 11.66
CA GLN A 713 -9.68 17.01 10.66
C GLN A 713 -10.97 16.21 10.87
N ILE A 714 -12.09 16.92 10.97
CA ILE A 714 -13.41 16.32 10.90
C ILE A 714 -14.04 16.68 9.57
N THR A 715 -14.54 15.67 8.85
CA THR A 715 -15.18 15.84 7.55
C THR A 715 -16.62 15.36 7.62
N ALA A 716 -17.57 16.15 7.12
CA ALA A 716 -18.93 15.69 6.84
C ALA A 716 -19.16 15.65 5.34
N SER A 717 -19.81 14.61 4.82
CA SER A 717 -20.19 14.53 3.42
C SER A 717 -21.60 14.01 3.23
N ASP A 718 -22.31 14.61 2.27
CA ASP A 718 -23.67 14.21 1.89
C ASP A 718 -23.87 14.38 0.38
N LEU A 719 -24.94 13.80 -0.19
CA LEU A 719 -25.37 14.04 -1.57
C LEU A 719 -25.98 15.44 -1.72
N ASP A 720 -26.49 16.01 -0.65
CA ASP A 720 -26.99 17.39 -0.56
C ASP A 720 -25.94 18.28 0.11
N GLU A 721 -25.55 19.36 -0.56
CA GLU A 721 -24.55 20.30 -0.06
C GLU A 721 -25.04 21.04 1.19
N GLY A 722 -26.30 21.45 1.22
CA GLY A 722 -26.91 22.15 2.33
C GLY A 722 -26.96 21.32 3.60
N VAL A 723 -27.19 20.00 3.46
CA VAL A 723 -27.16 19.05 4.58
C VAL A 723 -25.75 18.94 5.13
N ALA A 724 -24.74 18.76 4.28
CA ALA A 724 -23.34 18.68 4.70
C ALA A 724 -22.88 19.96 5.41
N ALA A 725 -23.16 21.14 4.82
CA ALA A 725 -22.81 22.44 5.38
C ALA A 725 -23.50 22.69 6.71
N LYS A 726 -24.82 22.53 6.78
CA LYS A 726 -25.63 22.72 8.01
C LYS A 726 -25.11 21.84 9.15
N ARG A 727 -24.79 20.57 8.85
CA ARG A 727 -24.25 19.66 9.85
C ARG A 727 -22.90 20.12 10.39
N MET A 728 -22.03 20.62 9.54
CA MET A 728 -20.73 21.12 10.00
C MET A 728 -20.83 22.39 10.84
N TYR A 729 -21.79 23.29 10.55
CA TYR A 729 -22.08 24.43 11.43
C TYR A 729 -22.62 24.00 12.79
N GLN A 730 -23.54 23.02 12.82
CA GLN A 730 -24.04 22.44 14.06
C GLN A 730 -22.91 21.80 14.87
N LEU A 731 -22.01 21.11 14.19
CA LEU A 731 -20.87 20.46 14.81
C LEU A 731 -19.88 21.47 15.40
N LEU A 732 -19.62 22.58 14.73
CA LEU A 732 -18.79 23.65 15.27
C LEU A 732 -19.37 24.18 16.60
N GLN A 733 -20.68 24.44 16.65
CA GLN A 733 -21.36 24.91 17.86
C GLN A 733 -21.32 23.84 18.97
N TRP A 734 -21.38 22.56 18.60
CA TRP A 734 -21.32 21.45 19.52
C TRP A 734 -19.91 21.25 20.10
N LEU A 735 -18.85 21.44 19.29
CA LEU A 735 -17.44 21.29 19.70
C LEU A 735 -16.96 22.40 20.63
N ARG A 736 -17.33 23.66 20.35
CA ARG A 736 -16.81 24.83 21.07
C ARG A 736 -16.87 24.72 22.61
N PRO A 737 -18.01 24.37 23.24
CA PRO A 737 -18.09 24.30 24.69
C PRO A 737 -17.42 23.04 25.30
N ARG A 738 -17.02 22.08 24.47
CA ARG A 738 -16.44 20.80 24.92
C ARG A 738 -14.93 20.76 24.85
N LEU A 739 -14.33 21.69 24.13
CA LEU A 739 -12.89 21.80 23.96
C LEU A 739 -12.35 23.01 24.74
N ALA A 740 -11.08 22.95 25.11
CA ALA A 740 -10.41 24.02 25.82
C ALA A 740 -10.42 25.34 25.02
N PRO A 741 -10.52 26.53 25.67
CA PRO A 741 -10.50 27.82 24.97
C PRO A 741 -9.25 28.08 24.15
N SER A 742 -8.12 27.43 24.48
CA SER A 742 -6.86 27.50 23.74
C SER A 742 -6.85 26.66 22.45
N THR A 743 -7.86 25.81 22.26
CA THR A 743 -8.00 24.98 21.06
C THR A 743 -8.60 25.80 19.93
N ILE A 744 -7.91 25.81 18.79
CA ILE A 744 -8.31 26.60 17.62
C ILE A 744 -9.19 25.72 16.71
N LEU A 745 -10.38 26.24 16.35
CA LEU A 745 -11.29 25.61 15.42
C LEU A 745 -11.30 26.40 14.12
N LEU A 746 -10.83 25.82 13.04
CA LEU A 746 -10.85 26.41 11.68
C LEU A 746 -12.00 25.82 10.86
N GLY A 747 -12.74 26.67 10.18
CA GLY A 747 -13.92 26.28 9.42
C GLY A 747 -15.25 26.54 10.19
N PRO A 748 -16.37 25.98 9.72
CA PRO A 748 -16.49 25.02 8.62
C PRO A 748 -16.24 25.64 7.25
N THR A 749 -15.55 24.88 6.39
CA THR A 749 -15.29 25.24 5.01
C THR A 749 -15.52 24.04 4.10
N PRO A 750 -15.89 24.24 2.83
CA PRO A 750 -15.83 23.14 1.86
C PRO A 750 -14.38 22.67 1.73
N LYS A 751 -14.19 21.41 1.35
CA LYS A 751 -12.86 20.93 0.95
C LYS A 751 -12.41 21.58 -0.35
N PRO A 752 -11.09 21.62 -0.68
CA PRO A 752 -10.59 22.16 -1.96
C PRO A 752 -11.24 21.53 -3.18
N ILE A 753 -11.56 20.23 -3.11
CA ILE A 753 -12.47 19.55 -4.03
C ILE A 753 -13.79 19.35 -3.27
N ALA A 754 -14.70 20.31 -3.45
CA ALA A 754 -15.94 20.37 -2.67
C ALA A 754 -16.86 19.18 -2.97
N ARG A 755 -16.82 18.62 -4.21
CA ARG A 755 -17.66 17.49 -4.61
C ARG A 755 -16.83 16.38 -5.24
N VAL A 756 -16.99 15.15 -4.72
CA VAL A 756 -16.37 13.92 -5.24
C VAL A 756 -17.43 12.82 -5.29
N ASN A 757 -17.57 12.13 -6.41
CA ASN A 757 -18.53 11.04 -6.61
C ASN A 757 -19.96 11.42 -6.16
N ARG A 758 -20.44 12.59 -6.61
CA ARG A 758 -21.74 13.20 -6.28
C ARG A 758 -21.93 13.59 -4.82
N ARG A 759 -20.92 13.46 -3.94
CA ARG A 759 -21.00 13.85 -2.53
C ARG A 759 -20.26 15.15 -2.31
N TYR A 760 -20.85 16.05 -1.54
CA TYR A 760 -20.26 17.31 -1.11
C TYR A 760 -19.57 17.15 0.22
N TYR A 761 -18.38 17.73 0.36
CA TYR A 761 -17.48 17.58 1.50
C TYR A 761 -17.24 18.92 2.19
N TYR A 762 -17.56 18.98 3.48
CA TYR A 762 -17.23 20.09 4.37
C TYR A 762 -16.30 19.62 5.47
N GLN A 763 -15.49 20.53 6.01
CA GLN A 763 -14.49 20.19 7.03
C GLN A 763 -14.39 21.23 8.13
N ILE A 764 -13.97 20.74 9.33
CA ILE A 764 -13.43 21.52 10.43
C ILE A 764 -12.07 20.97 10.77
N VAL A 765 -11.09 21.87 11.00
CA VAL A 765 -9.76 21.48 11.49
C VAL A 765 -9.61 21.98 12.92
N ILE A 766 -9.30 21.05 13.83
CA ILE A 766 -8.99 21.32 15.24
C ILE A 766 -7.47 21.42 15.34
N LYS A 767 -6.94 22.53 15.87
CA LYS A 767 -5.52 22.72 16.18
C LYS A 767 -5.35 22.88 17.68
N TYR A 768 -4.45 22.11 18.29
CA TYR A 768 -4.26 22.09 19.74
C TYR A 768 -2.81 21.79 20.13
N LYS A 769 -2.39 22.22 21.32
CA LYS A 769 -1.13 21.80 21.96
C LYS A 769 -1.39 20.70 22.98
N GLN A 770 -2.36 20.94 23.83
CA GLN A 770 -2.86 19.99 24.82
C GLN A 770 -4.40 20.12 24.86
N GLU A 771 -5.09 19.01 24.67
CA GLU A 771 -6.55 18.96 24.69
C GLU A 771 -7.01 17.67 25.39
N PRO A 772 -7.18 17.69 26.71
CA PRO A 772 -7.50 16.51 27.49
C PRO A 772 -8.86 15.89 27.14
N ASN A 773 -9.80 16.72 26.68
CA ASN A 773 -11.16 16.29 26.37
C ASN A 773 -11.30 15.76 24.92
N LEU A 774 -10.26 15.84 24.10
CA LEU A 774 -10.36 15.57 22.66
C LEU A 774 -10.88 14.16 22.38
N THR A 775 -10.25 13.16 22.95
CA THR A 775 -10.60 11.75 22.69
C THR A 775 -12.04 11.46 23.10
N GLN A 776 -12.46 11.91 24.27
CA GLN A 776 -13.83 11.74 24.75
C GLN A 776 -14.83 12.47 23.86
N THR A 777 -14.54 13.72 23.49
CA THR A 777 -15.39 14.54 22.62
C THR A 777 -15.57 13.88 21.25
N LEU A 778 -14.48 13.43 20.60
CA LEU A 778 -14.53 12.78 19.29
C LEU A 778 -15.24 11.42 19.35
N THR A 779 -15.06 10.66 20.43
CA THR A 779 -15.79 9.39 20.63
C THR A 779 -17.27 9.64 20.77
N THR A 780 -17.67 10.64 21.58
CA THR A 780 -19.08 11.04 21.76
C THR A 780 -19.69 11.50 20.43
N LEU A 781 -18.95 12.28 19.64
CA LEU A 781 -19.37 12.69 18.30
C LEU A 781 -19.74 11.50 17.40
N LEU A 782 -18.91 10.47 17.36
CA LEU A 782 -19.20 9.27 16.56
C LEU A 782 -20.45 8.54 17.02
N HIS A 783 -20.71 8.50 18.32
CA HIS A 783 -21.92 7.90 18.87
C HIS A 783 -23.18 8.70 18.52
N GLU A 784 -23.16 10.01 18.71
CA GLU A 784 -24.32 10.88 18.45
C GLU A 784 -24.67 11.00 16.96
N THR A 785 -23.70 10.87 16.06
CA THR A 785 -23.92 11.01 14.61
C THR A 785 -24.38 9.72 13.91
N GLN A 786 -24.45 8.60 14.62
CA GLN A 786 -24.77 7.30 14.03
C GLN A 786 -26.15 7.23 13.36
N ALA A 787 -27.17 7.84 13.94
CA ALA A 787 -28.50 7.86 13.35
C ALA A 787 -28.51 8.58 11.98
N GLN A 788 -27.77 9.68 11.88
CA GLN A 788 -27.65 10.48 10.65
C GLN A 788 -26.82 9.77 9.57
N GLN A 789 -25.83 8.96 9.95
CA GLN A 789 -25.08 8.13 9.00
C GLN A 789 -25.97 7.12 8.26
N ARG A 790 -27.02 6.61 8.93
CA ARG A 790 -28.02 5.75 8.29
C ARG A 790 -28.88 6.48 7.25
N GLN A 791 -28.98 7.80 7.34
CA GLN A 791 -29.73 8.66 6.41
C GLN A 791 -28.88 9.19 5.26
N GLY A 792 -27.61 8.81 5.18
CA GLY A 792 -26.71 9.17 4.08
C GLY A 792 -25.57 10.14 4.44
N LEU A 793 -25.66 10.86 5.55
CA LEU A 793 -24.58 11.72 6.04
C LEU A 793 -23.42 10.85 6.51
N GLN A 794 -22.22 11.13 6.03
CA GLN A 794 -20.99 10.45 6.48
C GLN A 794 -20.11 11.43 7.25
N ILE A 795 -19.63 11.00 8.41
CA ILE A 795 -18.66 11.74 9.22
C ILE A 795 -17.37 10.94 9.31
N GLY A 796 -16.26 11.60 8.98
CA GLY A 796 -14.92 11.04 9.09
C GLY A 796 -14.07 11.88 10.02
N ILE A 797 -13.23 11.21 10.80
CA ILE A 797 -12.22 11.83 11.66
C ILE A 797 -10.85 11.40 11.15
N ASP A 798 -9.93 12.36 11.01
CA ASP A 798 -8.54 12.08 10.65
C ASP A 798 -7.61 12.79 11.64
N VAL A 799 -6.82 11.99 12.35
CA VAL A 799 -5.83 12.48 13.31
C VAL A 799 -4.51 12.66 12.58
N GLU A 800 -3.88 13.82 12.77
CA GLU A 800 -2.67 14.23 12.06
C GLU A 800 -2.84 14.09 10.51
N PRO A 801 -3.83 14.77 9.91
CA PRO A 801 -4.02 14.72 8.47
C PRO A 801 -2.81 15.30 7.74
N LEU A 802 -2.46 14.71 6.61
CA LEU A 802 -1.37 15.21 5.76
C LEU A 802 -1.83 16.36 4.85
N HIS A 803 -3.14 16.44 4.59
CA HIS A 803 -3.75 17.42 3.70
C HIS A 803 -5.07 17.89 4.32
N PHE A 804 -5.19 19.16 4.62
CA PHE A 804 -6.45 19.71 5.15
C PHE A 804 -6.80 21.10 4.59
N MET A 805 -6.06 21.58 3.62
CA MET A 805 -6.40 22.76 2.83
C MET A 805 -6.44 22.43 1.37
#